data_350313871553cc5265742e40f85278a8
#
_entry.id   350313871553cc5265742e40f85278a8
#
_cell.length_a   1.000
_cell.length_b   1.000
_cell.length_c   1.000
_cell.angle_alpha   90.00
_cell.angle_beta   90.00
_cell.angle_gamma   90.00
#
_symmetry.space_group_name_H-M   'P 1'
#
loop_
_entity.id
_entity.type
_entity.pdbx_description
1 polymer ?
#
loop_
_entity_poly.entity_id
_entity_poly.type
_entity_poly.pdbx_seq_one_letter_code
_entity_poly.pdbx_strand_id
1 'polypeptide(L)'
;MTFEINGKAFSQTPRPGQCLRTFLRELGHFGVKKGCDAGDCGACTVLLDGEPVHSCLIPAYRAENHAVTTIEGLAGEHPMQQAFLDAQAFQCGFCTGGMILTCASLNQAQRQDLGASLKGNICRCTGYRAIEDALDGRHNIEEVGAGEAFGRSLPAPAGPLVVKGAARYTFDTEIDGLLHIKLARSPHPHARIRSIDKSAALALPGVRAVLTFEDAPHALFSTARHEKAWMDPNDTRVLDNVVRFVGQRVAAVVADTEAAAEEGCRRLRVDYELLPAVVDADQATAPGAPVIHGDKTSEHRVKNAARNIVAEAHGEFGNVADALAASAATYEGTFTTQRVQHAALETHGGLAWIDAQGMLNVRSSTQVPFLTRRALSEIFDLAPEKVRVFCERVGGGFGGKQEMFVEDILALAALKTGRPVKLELTREEQFIATSTRHPMRVTVKAGADKDGKLTALQLDVLSNTGAYGNHAGPVLFHGCGESISVYNCPNKKVDAVAAYTNTVPAGAFRGYGLPQTVFAIEAAIDELATQLGIDPFEMRRRNVVKPGDPMLSPQGYGASDVLYGSYGLDQCLDLVERAMRAEAPNPGLSPEWLIGDGIALTMIDTVPPDGHIADSVIALCDDGSFELIVGTAEFGNGTSTVHRQIAATALATTVDRIRLKQSDTANGGHDTGAYGSTGTFVAGRATQAAAENLAAELEAFAALALGADAGACALEDNSAVCGNKRLSFAQLANAAREQGRTLLANGTSAGTPRSVAFNVQGFRVAVNKGTGEIKILKSVQAADAGRVANPMQCRGQVEGGVAQSLGATLYEEMVIDEGGRVINPRFRDYHLPQFADVPRTEVYFADTSDTLGPMGAKSMSESPYNPVAAALGNALRDATGIRFTSVPFKPDRLFPLLHEKFGP
;
A
#
# COMPACT_ATOMS: atom_id res chain seq x y z
N MET A 1 1.99 -24.15 36.53
CA MET A 1 2.95 -23.13 36.07
C MET A 1 2.41 -21.77 36.42
N THR A 2 3.23 -20.88 36.90
CA THR A 2 2.85 -19.50 37.22
C THR A 2 3.66 -18.55 36.36
N PHE A 3 2.96 -17.62 35.71
CA PHE A 3 3.56 -16.61 34.88
C PHE A 3 3.26 -15.24 35.49
N GLU A 4 4.21 -14.35 35.48
CA GLU A 4 3.98 -12.95 35.78
C GLU A 4 3.91 -12.17 34.49
N ILE A 5 2.73 -11.61 34.16
CA ILE A 5 2.51 -10.81 32.95
C ILE A 5 1.97 -9.46 33.36
N ASN A 6 2.69 -8.40 33.07
CA ASN A 6 2.33 -7.01 33.41
C ASN A 6 2.04 -6.86 34.93
N GLY A 7 2.87 -7.49 35.77
CA GLY A 7 2.73 -7.47 37.23
C GLY A 7 1.56 -8.28 37.80
N LYS A 8 0.90 -9.11 36.97
CA LYS A 8 -0.19 -9.98 37.38
C LYS A 8 0.19 -11.45 37.23
N ALA A 9 -0.22 -12.28 38.21
CA ALA A 9 0.05 -13.72 38.15
C ALA A 9 -1.04 -14.45 37.33
N PHE A 10 -0.58 -15.32 36.41
CA PHE A 10 -1.42 -16.20 35.60
C PHE A 10 -1.04 -17.65 35.88
N SER A 11 -2.04 -18.53 36.02
CA SER A 11 -1.86 -19.97 36.32
C SER A 11 -2.17 -20.87 35.12
N GLN A 12 -2.39 -20.31 33.93
CA GLN A 12 -2.70 -21.07 32.71
C GLN A 12 -1.46 -21.82 32.22
N THR A 13 -1.65 -23.07 31.78
CA THR A 13 -0.57 -23.90 31.25
C THR A 13 -0.49 -23.78 29.72
N PRO A 14 0.66 -23.37 29.16
CA PRO A 14 0.87 -23.35 27.71
C PRO A 14 0.77 -24.76 27.11
N ARG A 15 0.29 -24.83 25.86
CA ARG A 15 0.30 -26.08 25.12
C ARG A 15 1.74 -26.50 24.76
N PRO A 16 2.03 -27.80 24.62
CA PRO A 16 3.33 -28.25 24.13
C PRO A 16 3.71 -27.58 22.80
N GLY A 17 4.93 -27.03 22.70
CA GLY A 17 5.41 -26.34 21.51
C GLY A 17 4.87 -24.93 21.28
N GLN A 18 4.00 -24.42 22.15
CA GLN A 18 3.45 -23.06 22.02
C GLN A 18 4.53 -22.00 22.26
N CYS A 19 4.67 -21.03 21.35
CA CYS A 19 5.53 -19.86 21.58
C CYS A 19 4.84 -18.84 22.52
N LEU A 20 5.68 -18.03 23.19
CA LEU A 20 5.24 -17.01 24.13
C LEU A 20 4.28 -16.00 23.49
N ARG A 21 4.51 -15.57 22.25
CA ARG A 21 3.60 -14.68 21.53
C ARG A 21 2.18 -15.24 21.46
N THR A 22 2.02 -16.50 21.03
CA THR A 22 0.69 -17.13 20.91
C THR A 22 0.02 -17.26 22.24
N PHE A 23 0.76 -17.64 23.27
CA PHE A 23 0.28 -17.74 24.64
C PHE A 23 -0.22 -16.39 25.17
N LEU A 24 0.54 -15.31 24.99
CA LEU A 24 0.16 -13.96 25.42
C LEU A 24 -1.11 -13.47 24.69
N ARG A 25 -1.23 -13.73 23.40
CA ARG A 25 -2.43 -13.34 22.64
C ARG A 25 -3.68 -14.11 23.04
N GLU A 26 -3.56 -15.37 23.41
CA GLU A 26 -4.66 -16.19 23.99
C GLU A 26 -5.07 -15.72 25.38
N LEU A 27 -4.23 -14.96 26.06
CA LEU A 27 -4.54 -14.27 27.32
C LEU A 27 -5.09 -12.85 27.11
N GLY A 28 -5.37 -12.44 25.86
CA GLY A 28 -5.94 -11.15 25.52
C GLY A 28 -4.91 -10.01 25.33
N HIS A 29 -3.60 -10.30 25.37
CA HIS A 29 -2.55 -9.29 25.12
C HIS A 29 -2.35 -9.10 23.62
N PHE A 30 -3.30 -8.43 22.96
CA PHE A 30 -3.31 -8.24 21.52
C PHE A 30 -2.31 -7.19 21.02
N GLY A 31 -1.69 -6.40 21.88
CA GLY A 31 -0.59 -5.50 21.54
C GLY A 31 0.65 -6.26 21.04
N VAL A 32 0.80 -7.54 21.41
CA VAL A 32 1.82 -8.44 20.90
C VAL A 32 1.40 -8.96 19.53
N LYS A 33 2.00 -8.43 18.45
CA LYS A 33 1.56 -8.69 17.08
C LYS A 33 2.26 -9.89 16.42
N LYS A 34 1.57 -10.53 15.45
CA LYS A 34 2.14 -11.60 14.60
C LYS A 34 2.50 -11.01 13.24
N GLY A 35 3.78 -10.71 13.00
CA GLY A 35 4.28 -10.18 11.72
C GLY A 35 4.97 -11.23 10.85
N CYS A 36 6.20 -11.64 11.19
CA CYS A 36 6.99 -12.59 10.40
C CYS A 36 6.96 -14.03 10.92
N ASP A 37 6.74 -14.22 12.20
CA ASP A 37 6.77 -15.51 12.89
C ASP A 37 8.12 -16.27 12.81
N ALA A 38 9.20 -15.54 12.56
CA ALA A 38 10.53 -16.08 12.30
C ALA A 38 11.66 -15.30 12.98
N GLY A 39 11.33 -14.36 13.88
CA GLY A 39 12.31 -13.56 14.62
C GLY A 39 12.90 -12.38 13.86
N ASP A 40 12.32 -11.99 12.71
CA ASP A 40 12.92 -10.97 11.85
C ASP A 40 12.36 -9.55 12.09
N CYS A 41 11.05 -9.40 12.43
CA CYS A 41 10.36 -8.10 12.32
C CYS A 41 10.16 -7.34 13.63
N GLY A 42 10.29 -7.96 14.79
CA GLY A 42 10.13 -7.32 16.10
C GLY A 42 8.70 -6.88 16.49
N ALA A 43 7.68 -7.10 15.67
CA ALA A 43 6.31 -6.73 16.01
C ALA A 43 5.76 -7.48 17.25
N CYS A 44 6.38 -8.59 17.61
CA CYS A 44 6.07 -9.41 18.77
C CYS A 44 7.02 -9.18 19.97
N THR A 45 7.85 -8.14 19.96
CA THR A 45 8.77 -7.84 21.07
C THR A 45 8.02 -7.66 22.37
N VAL A 46 8.52 -8.30 23.43
CA VAL A 46 8.12 -8.13 24.83
C VAL A 46 9.39 -7.95 25.65
N LEU A 47 9.28 -7.42 26.88
CA LEU A 47 10.39 -7.45 27.81
C LEU A 47 10.27 -8.72 28.68
N LEU A 48 11.33 -9.50 28.75
CA LEU A 48 11.47 -10.64 29.66
C LEU A 48 12.51 -10.27 30.71
N ASP A 49 12.11 -10.09 31.95
CA ASP A 49 12.94 -9.55 33.04
C ASP A 49 13.62 -8.21 32.65
N GLY A 50 12.90 -7.37 31.92
CA GLY A 50 13.36 -6.06 31.44
C GLY A 50 14.15 -6.06 30.11
N GLU A 51 14.53 -7.23 29.60
CA GLU A 51 15.29 -7.35 28.34
C GLU A 51 14.36 -7.58 27.14
N PRO A 52 14.56 -6.92 25.99
CA PRO A 52 13.71 -7.06 24.81
C PRO A 52 13.96 -8.39 24.11
N VAL A 53 12.90 -9.19 23.93
CA VAL A 53 12.95 -10.47 23.23
C VAL A 53 11.83 -10.59 22.20
N HIS A 54 12.09 -11.30 21.12
CA HIS A 54 11.06 -11.66 20.15
C HIS A 54 10.25 -12.86 20.66
N SER A 55 9.05 -12.62 21.17
CA SER A 55 8.23 -13.65 21.81
C SER A 55 7.79 -14.79 20.87
N CYS A 56 7.88 -14.62 19.54
CA CYS A 56 7.66 -15.70 18.57
C CYS A 56 8.77 -16.78 18.62
N LEU A 57 9.97 -16.46 19.10
CA LEU A 57 11.11 -17.39 19.24
C LEU A 57 11.21 -18.03 20.63
N ILE A 58 10.50 -17.49 21.61
CA ILE A 58 10.57 -17.96 22.99
C ILE A 58 9.48 -19.01 23.21
N PRO A 59 9.80 -20.26 23.57
CA PRO A 59 8.80 -21.21 24.04
C PRO A 59 8.09 -20.68 25.29
N ALA A 60 6.75 -20.74 25.33
CA ALA A 60 5.98 -20.11 26.38
C ALA A 60 6.37 -20.55 27.80
N TYR A 61 6.69 -21.82 28.00
CA TYR A 61 7.10 -22.35 29.31
C TYR A 61 8.44 -21.76 29.82
N ARG A 62 9.25 -21.19 28.95
CA ARG A 62 10.50 -20.49 29.35
C ARG A 62 10.24 -19.19 30.07
N ALA A 63 9.04 -18.66 30.00
CA ALA A 63 8.63 -17.48 30.75
C ALA A 63 8.07 -17.83 32.15
N GLU A 64 8.03 -19.13 32.56
CA GLU A 64 7.66 -19.54 33.92
C GLU A 64 8.64 -18.96 34.94
N ASN A 65 8.14 -18.31 35.98
CA ASN A 65 8.92 -17.64 37.04
C ASN A 65 9.75 -16.43 36.55
N HIS A 66 9.42 -15.88 35.38
CA HIS A 66 10.00 -14.67 34.83
C HIS A 66 8.91 -13.59 34.68
N ALA A 67 9.32 -12.33 34.75
CA ALA A 67 8.43 -11.18 34.55
C ALA A 67 8.34 -10.84 33.05
N VAL A 68 7.14 -10.94 32.46
CA VAL A 68 6.86 -10.54 31.09
C VAL A 68 6.17 -9.20 31.08
N THR A 69 6.73 -8.19 30.40
CA THR A 69 6.07 -6.92 30.15
C THR A 69 5.72 -6.79 28.68
N THR A 70 4.45 -6.66 28.38
CA THR A 70 3.93 -6.33 27.03
C THR A 70 3.70 -4.83 26.92
N ILE A 71 3.36 -4.34 25.73
CA ILE A 71 3.08 -2.90 25.54
C ILE A 71 1.93 -2.41 26.42
N GLU A 72 0.95 -3.25 26.70
CA GLU A 72 -0.17 -2.95 27.59
C GLU A 72 0.30 -2.75 29.05
N GLY A 73 1.41 -3.38 29.43
CA GLY A 73 2.02 -3.25 30.74
C GLY A 73 2.65 -1.88 31.03
N LEU A 74 2.95 -1.09 30.00
CA LEU A 74 3.39 0.30 30.15
C LEU A 74 2.23 1.27 30.41
N ALA A 75 0.98 0.82 30.38
CA ALA A 75 -0.27 1.51 30.73
C ALA A 75 -0.53 2.88 30.05
N GLY A 76 0.35 3.30 29.10
CA GLY A 76 0.30 4.62 28.47
C GLY A 76 1.00 5.71 29.28
N GLU A 77 1.75 5.35 30.30
CA GLU A 77 2.43 6.28 31.23
C GLU A 77 3.95 6.36 30.99
N HIS A 78 4.51 5.44 30.18
CA HIS A 78 5.93 5.44 29.91
C HIS A 78 6.32 6.60 28.99
N PRO A 79 7.42 7.35 29.24
CA PRO A 79 7.82 8.51 28.44
C PRO A 79 8.00 8.19 26.95
N MET A 80 8.42 6.97 26.59
CA MET A 80 8.57 6.55 25.20
C MET A 80 7.21 6.44 24.47
N GLN A 81 6.12 6.08 25.17
CA GLN A 81 4.78 6.10 24.57
C GLN A 81 4.34 7.51 24.23
N GLN A 82 4.62 8.49 25.12
CA GLN A 82 4.35 9.89 24.86
C GLN A 82 5.23 10.43 23.73
N ALA A 83 6.53 10.12 23.70
CA ALA A 83 7.44 10.53 22.63
C ALA A 83 6.97 10.03 21.25
N PHE A 84 6.44 8.79 21.16
CA PHE A 84 5.85 8.27 19.93
C PHE A 84 4.56 8.99 19.53
N LEU A 85 3.76 9.45 20.48
CA LEU A 85 2.59 10.30 20.20
C LEU A 85 3.02 11.67 19.68
N ASP A 86 3.93 12.33 20.35
CA ASP A 86 4.39 13.68 20.04
C ASP A 86 5.08 13.76 18.68
N ALA A 87 5.88 12.75 18.35
CA ALA A 87 6.54 12.65 17.04
C ALA A 87 5.67 12.00 15.97
N GLN A 88 4.50 11.43 16.31
CA GLN A 88 3.68 10.55 15.44
C GLN A 88 4.53 9.44 14.81
N ALA A 89 5.30 8.73 15.63
CA ALA A 89 6.28 7.74 15.22
C ALA A 89 5.65 6.41 14.73
N PHE A 90 4.53 6.50 14.06
CA PHE A 90 3.79 5.38 13.47
C PHE A 90 2.91 5.85 12.32
N GLN A 91 2.56 4.93 11.42
CA GLN A 91 1.52 5.09 10.41
C GLN A 91 0.44 4.03 10.63
N CYS A 92 0.60 2.81 10.11
CA CYS A 92 -0.38 1.74 10.40
C CYS A 92 -0.38 1.31 11.88
N GLY A 93 0.72 1.45 12.60
CA GLY A 93 0.84 1.15 14.04
C GLY A 93 1.11 -0.31 14.38
N PHE A 94 1.18 -1.23 13.40
CA PHE A 94 1.30 -2.67 13.65
C PHE A 94 2.65 -3.05 14.30
N CYS A 95 3.75 -2.39 13.94
CA CYS A 95 5.07 -2.59 14.56
C CYS A 95 5.26 -1.81 15.87
N THR A 96 4.37 -0.86 16.17
CA THR A 96 4.62 0.21 17.16
C THR A 96 4.79 -0.33 18.58
N GLY A 97 3.99 -1.30 19.01
CA GLY A 97 4.11 -1.88 20.33
C GLY A 97 5.48 -2.49 20.58
N GLY A 98 5.97 -3.30 19.64
CA GLY A 98 7.31 -3.89 19.72
C GLY A 98 8.43 -2.85 19.60
N MET A 99 8.26 -1.85 18.74
CA MET A 99 9.23 -0.76 18.58
C MET A 99 9.36 0.08 19.86
N ILE A 100 8.25 0.45 20.49
CA ILE A 100 8.26 1.21 21.76
C ILE A 100 8.97 0.43 22.86
N LEU A 101 8.68 -0.87 23.02
CA LEU A 101 9.34 -1.71 24.04
C LEU A 101 10.85 -1.79 23.82
N THR A 102 11.30 -1.98 22.57
CA THR A 102 12.71 -1.94 22.23
C THR A 102 13.31 -0.57 22.53
N CYS A 103 12.70 0.54 22.08
CA CYS A 103 13.21 1.89 22.34
C CYS A 103 13.24 2.24 23.83
N ALA A 104 12.27 1.75 24.61
CA ALA A 104 12.19 1.97 26.05
C ALA A 104 13.31 1.25 26.81
N SER A 105 13.81 0.11 26.31
CA SER A 105 14.89 -0.67 26.93
C SER A 105 16.30 -0.18 26.56
N LEU A 106 16.45 0.74 25.58
CA LEU A 106 17.78 1.20 25.14
C LEU A 106 18.51 2.00 26.22
N ASN A 107 19.73 1.57 26.55
CA ASN A 107 20.66 2.36 27.35
C ASN A 107 21.34 3.47 26.51
N GLN A 108 22.14 4.32 27.15
CA GLN A 108 22.76 5.48 26.51
C GLN A 108 23.71 5.08 25.35
N ALA A 109 24.47 4.01 25.49
CA ALA A 109 25.38 3.54 24.43
C ALA A 109 24.60 3.01 23.22
N GLN A 110 23.53 2.25 23.46
CA GLN A 110 22.63 1.74 22.41
C GLN A 110 21.90 2.86 21.65
N ARG A 111 21.56 3.95 22.33
CA ARG A 111 20.97 5.15 21.69
C ARG A 111 21.93 5.88 20.76
N GLN A 112 23.23 5.71 20.91
CA GLN A 112 24.25 6.30 20.01
C GLN A 112 24.42 5.47 18.72
N ASP A 113 23.99 4.21 18.71
CA ASP A 113 24.00 3.34 17.54
C ASP A 113 22.62 2.73 17.32
N LEU A 114 21.70 3.55 16.81
CA LEU A 114 20.33 3.13 16.51
C LEU A 114 20.28 2.10 15.39
N GLY A 115 21.23 2.14 14.44
CA GLY A 115 21.31 1.17 13.36
C GLY A 115 21.47 -0.26 13.87
N ALA A 116 22.38 -0.49 14.81
CA ALA A 116 22.56 -1.78 15.45
C ALA A 116 21.41 -2.11 16.43
N SER A 117 20.95 -1.13 17.20
CA SER A 117 20.01 -1.33 18.32
C SER A 117 18.58 -1.61 17.84
N LEU A 118 18.17 -1.07 16.70
CA LEU A 118 16.83 -1.29 16.10
C LEU A 118 16.81 -2.33 14.98
N LYS A 119 17.92 -3.01 14.73
CA LYS A 119 18.07 -4.02 13.67
C LYS A 119 16.97 -5.09 13.69
N GLY A 120 16.50 -5.48 14.87
CA GLY A 120 15.45 -6.49 15.05
C GLY A 120 14.00 -5.96 14.91
N ASN A 121 13.81 -4.68 14.61
CA ASN A 121 12.49 -4.03 14.57
C ASN A 121 12.26 -3.38 13.21
N ILE A 122 11.41 -3.99 12.39
CA ILE A 122 11.13 -3.53 11.03
C ILE A 122 9.85 -2.70 11.00
N CYS A 123 9.90 -1.56 10.29
CA CYS A 123 8.74 -0.77 9.90
C CYS A 123 8.68 -0.61 8.38
N ARG A 124 7.56 -1.01 7.78
CA ARG A 124 7.38 -0.89 6.32
C ARG A 124 6.82 0.48 5.89
N CYS A 125 6.27 1.25 6.84
CA CYS A 125 5.46 2.43 6.55
C CYS A 125 6.23 3.75 6.64
N THR A 126 7.07 3.92 7.70
CA THR A 126 7.49 5.26 8.18
C THR A 126 8.81 5.75 7.58
N GLY A 127 9.59 4.88 6.94
CA GLY A 127 10.97 5.23 6.61
C GLY A 127 11.83 5.54 7.85
N TYR A 128 11.37 5.13 9.04
CA TYR A 128 12.02 5.26 10.34
C TYR A 128 12.21 6.69 10.85
N ARG A 129 12.03 7.72 10.04
CA ARG A 129 12.31 9.12 10.41
C ARG A 129 11.52 9.58 11.65
N ALA A 130 10.20 9.33 11.69
CA ALA A 130 9.40 9.72 12.84
C ALA A 130 9.77 8.95 14.11
N ILE A 131 10.33 7.73 13.99
CA ILE A 131 10.85 6.94 15.11
C ILE A 131 12.14 7.59 15.64
N GLU A 132 13.03 8.05 14.77
CA GLU A 132 14.21 8.83 15.12
C GLU A 132 13.79 10.14 15.81
N ASP A 133 12.80 10.86 15.26
CA ASP A 133 12.25 12.09 15.86
C ASP A 133 11.73 11.83 17.29
N ALA A 134 11.08 10.69 17.56
CA ALA A 134 10.62 10.31 18.90
C ALA A 134 11.78 10.07 19.87
N LEU A 135 12.84 9.41 19.42
CA LEU A 135 14.05 9.16 20.22
C LEU A 135 14.82 10.45 20.50
N ASP A 136 14.78 11.42 19.59
CA ASP A 136 15.33 12.77 19.73
C ASP A 136 14.44 13.68 20.58
N GLY A 137 13.25 13.25 21.01
CA GLY A 137 12.29 14.06 21.77
C GLY A 137 11.66 15.18 20.97
N ARG A 138 11.53 15.03 19.64
CA ARG A 138 10.88 16.04 18.79
C ARG A 138 9.37 16.00 18.93
N HIS A 139 8.75 17.16 18.84
CA HIS A 139 7.32 17.36 18.90
C HIS A 139 6.84 17.81 17.52
N ASN A 140 6.16 16.91 16.79
CA ASN A 140 5.73 17.13 15.40
C ASN A 140 4.24 17.47 15.27
N ILE A 141 3.50 17.53 16.38
CA ILE A 141 2.05 17.83 16.39
C ILE A 141 1.80 19.30 16.76
N GLU A 142 0.70 19.84 16.26
CA GLU A 142 0.27 21.22 16.52
C GLU A 142 -1.06 21.23 17.26
N GLU A 143 -1.26 22.25 18.11
CA GLU A 143 -2.56 22.61 18.69
C GLU A 143 -3.22 23.69 17.84
N VAL A 144 -4.51 23.60 17.58
CA VAL A 144 -5.24 24.50 16.69
C VAL A 144 -6.62 24.86 17.25
N GLY A 145 -7.11 26.02 16.89
CA GLY A 145 -8.46 26.48 17.18
C GLY A 145 -9.53 25.77 16.37
N ALA A 146 -10.79 26.06 16.69
CA ALA A 146 -11.92 25.58 15.92
C ALA A 146 -11.89 26.13 14.48
N GLY A 147 -12.12 25.27 13.49
CA GLY A 147 -12.09 25.65 12.08
C GLY A 147 -10.70 25.77 11.43
N GLU A 148 -9.62 25.59 12.21
CA GLU A 148 -8.24 25.78 11.72
C GLU A 148 -7.51 24.46 11.44
N ALA A 149 -8.22 23.35 11.39
CA ALA A 149 -7.62 22.01 11.36
C ALA A 149 -6.89 21.67 10.05
N PHE A 150 -7.40 22.11 8.89
CA PHE A 150 -6.81 21.77 7.59
C PHE A 150 -5.51 22.51 7.33
N GLY A 151 -4.46 21.79 6.94
CA GLY A 151 -3.13 22.34 6.73
C GLY A 151 -2.24 22.28 7.96
N ARG A 152 -2.68 21.65 9.04
CA ARG A 152 -1.95 21.53 10.31
C ARG A 152 -1.53 20.11 10.60
N SER A 153 -0.43 19.96 11.32
CA SER A 153 0.12 18.65 11.74
C SER A 153 -0.64 18.09 12.95
N LEU A 154 -1.84 17.58 12.74
CA LEU A 154 -2.67 17.04 13.81
C LEU A 154 -2.43 15.54 14.02
N PRO A 155 -2.58 15.06 15.28
CA PRO A 155 -2.34 13.65 15.60
C PRO A 155 -3.38 12.70 15.00
N ALA A 156 -2.93 11.49 14.67
CA ALA A 156 -3.84 10.43 14.26
C ALA A 156 -4.80 10.04 15.40
N PRO A 157 -6.12 9.92 15.15
CA PRO A 157 -7.10 9.64 16.21
C PRO A 157 -6.87 8.31 16.93
N ALA A 158 -6.28 7.33 16.27
CA ALA A 158 -5.93 6.05 16.86
C ALA A 158 -4.64 6.08 17.70
N GLY A 159 -3.90 7.17 17.70
CA GLY A 159 -2.59 7.28 18.35
C GLY A 159 -2.56 6.78 19.79
N PRO A 160 -3.43 7.31 20.68
CA PRO A 160 -3.48 6.86 22.09
C PRO A 160 -3.73 5.35 22.24
N LEU A 161 -4.49 4.74 21.33
CA LEU A 161 -4.74 3.30 21.34
C LEU A 161 -3.56 2.51 20.79
N VAL A 162 -2.91 3.03 19.74
CA VAL A 162 -1.73 2.39 19.12
C VAL A 162 -0.59 2.27 20.11
N VAL A 163 -0.21 3.36 20.78
CA VAL A 163 0.93 3.33 21.71
C VAL A 163 0.67 2.53 22.99
N LYS A 164 -0.60 2.31 23.34
CA LYS A 164 -1.02 1.46 24.47
C LYS A 164 -1.21 -0.02 24.10
N GLY A 165 -1.05 -0.39 22.82
CA GLY A 165 -1.36 -1.74 22.35
C GLY A 165 -2.85 -2.07 22.27
N ALA A 166 -3.72 -1.07 22.47
CA ALA A 166 -5.19 -1.23 22.51
C ALA A 166 -5.88 -1.03 21.14
N ALA A 167 -5.13 -0.56 20.13
CA ALA A 167 -5.66 -0.45 18.78
C ALA A 167 -5.97 -1.84 18.21
N ARG A 168 -7.19 -2.00 17.69
CA ARG A 168 -7.67 -3.27 17.14
C ARG A 168 -7.30 -3.42 15.68
N TYR A 169 -6.75 -4.60 15.34
CA TYR A 169 -6.46 -5.04 13.97
C TYR A 169 -7.32 -6.26 13.64
N THR A 170 -7.17 -6.78 12.43
CA THR A 170 -8.03 -7.84 11.92
C THR A 170 -8.22 -9.03 12.87
N PHE A 171 -7.14 -9.48 13.53
CA PHE A 171 -7.15 -10.67 14.37
C PHE A 171 -7.21 -10.40 15.87
N ASP A 172 -7.41 -9.16 16.27
CA ASP A 172 -7.45 -8.77 17.68
C ASP A 172 -8.88 -8.88 18.23
N THR A 173 -9.40 -10.10 18.23
CA THR A 173 -10.76 -10.41 18.67
C THR A 173 -10.86 -11.89 19.06
N GLU A 174 -11.82 -12.19 19.92
CA GLU A 174 -12.25 -13.53 20.29
C GLU A 174 -13.71 -13.71 19.86
N ILE A 175 -14.04 -14.86 19.30
CA ILE A 175 -15.40 -15.23 18.91
C ILE A 175 -15.64 -16.66 19.42
N ASP A 176 -16.71 -16.87 20.14
CA ASP A 176 -17.08 -18.16 20.70
C ASP A 176 -17.28 -19.19 19.57
N GLY A 177 -16.73 -20.37 19.76
CA GLY A 177 -16.87 -21.45 18.80
C GLY A 177 -16.09 -21.28 17.51
N LEU A 178 -15.08 -20.38 17.49
CA LEU A 178 -14.24 -20.09 16.32
C LEU A 178 -13.54 -21.34 15.80
N LEU A 179 -13.65 -21.57 14.50
CA LEU A 179 -12.90 -22.59 13.76
C LEU A 179 -11.72 -21.95 13.04
N HIS A 180 -10.66 -22.72 12.83
CA HIS A 180 -9.46 -22.31 12.14
C HIS A 180 -9.39 -22.96 10.75
N ILE A 181 -9.00 -22.18 9.75
CA ILE A 181 -8.81 -22.66 8.38
C ILE A 181 -7.31 -22.70 8.07
N LYS A 182 -6.87 -23.80 7.47
CA LYS A 182 -5.58 -23.91 6.78
C LYS A 182 -5.77 -24.37 5.36
N LEU A 183 -4.86 -23.93 4.48
CA LEU A 183 -4.95 -24.20 3.05
C LEU A 183 -3.90 -25.24 2.64
N ALA A 184 -4.35 -26.33 2.05
CA ALA A 184 -3.47 -27.20 1.28
C ALA A 184 -3.09 -26.52 -0.02
N ARG A 185 -1.80 -26.55 -0.36
CA ARG A 185 -1.24 -25.83 -1.51
C ARG A 185 -0.61 -26.76 -2.51
N SER A 186 -0.68 -26.38 -3.79
CA SER A 186 -0.05 -27.13 -4.87
C SER A 186 1.48 -27.08 -4.78
N PRO A 187 2.16 -28.23 -4.87
CA PRO A 187 3.60 -28.28 -5.08
C PRO A 187 4.01 -28.16 -6.56
N HIS A 188 3.04 -28.12 -7.48
CA HIS A 188 3.26 -28.13 -8.92
C HIS A 188 2.94 -26.79 -9.55
N PRO A 189 3.71 -26.35 -10.54
CA PRO A 189 3.47 -25.10 -11.25
C PRO A 189 2.27 -25.19 -12.21
N HIS A 190 1.95 -26.38 -12.75
CA HIS A 190 0.79 -26.60 -13.61
C HIS A 190 0.33 -28.06 -13.55
N ALA A 191 -0.88 -28.27 -13.12
CA ALA A 191 -1.45 -29.62 -13.02
C ALA A 191 -2.98 -29.58 -13.00
N ARG A 192 -3.61 -30.68 -13.40
CA ARG A 192 -5.03 -30.94 -13.19
C ARG A 192 -5.19 -31.85 -11.97
N ILE A 193 -6.08 -31.49 -11.07
CA ILE A 193 -6.46 -32.32 -9.93
C ILE A 193 -7.46 -33.36 -10.44
N ARG A 194 -7.10 -34.67 -10.37
CA ARG A 194 -7.97 -35.77 -10.72
C ARG A 194 -8.89 -36.16 -9.56
N SER A 195 -8.33 -36.16 -8.34
CA SER A 195 -9.09 -36.44 -7.13
C SER A 195 -8.38 -35.91 -5.88
N ILE A 196 -9.17 -35.75 -4.81
CA ILE A 196 -8.66 -35.40 -3.47
C ILE A 196 -9.27 -36.37 -2.47
N ASP A 197 -8.45 -37.27 -1.90
CA ASP A 197 -8.87 -38.14 -0.80
C ASP A 197 -8.83 -37.36 0.51
N LYS A 198 -10.02 -37.10 1.07
CA LYS A 198 -10.26 -36.34 2.32
C LYS A 198 -10.35 -37.26 3.54
N SER A 199 -10.39 -38.57 3.37
CA SER A 199 -10.79 -39.53 4.41
C SER A 199 -9.91 -39.48 5.66
N ALA A 200 -8.58 -39.49 5.48
CA ALA A 200 -7.61 -39.43 6.57
C ALA A 200 -7.62 -38.07 7.29
N ALA A 201 -7.90 -36.98 6.59
CA ALA A 201 -8.03 -35.64 7.21
C ALA A 201 -9.32 -35.53 8.03
N LEU A 202 -10.45 -36.00 7.50
CA LEU A 202 -11.75 -35.97 8.19
C LEU A 202 -11.79 -36.89 9.42
N ALA A 203 -10.96 -37.93 9.47
CA ALA A 203 -10.84 -38.83 10.61
C ALA A 203 -10.06 -38.21 11.80
N LEU A 204 -9.37 -37.08 11.60
CA LEU A 204 -8.65 -36.39 12.69
C LEU A 204 -9.58 -35.75 13.68
N PRO A 205 -9.33 -35.92 14.99
CA PRO A 205 -10.08 -35.21 16.02
C PRO A 205 -9.99 -33.69 15.84
N GLY A 206 -11.15 -33.04 15.86
CA GLY A 206 -11.23 -31.57 15.73
C GLY A 206 -11.32 -31.06 14.30
N VAL A 207 -11.08 -31.86 13.26
CA VAL A 207 -11.38 -31.48 11.88
C VAL A 207 -12.89 -31.51 11.66
N ARG A 208 -13.45 -30.42 11.12
CA ARG A 208 -14.89 -30.22 10.95
C ARG A 208 -15.33 -30.28 9.49
N ALA A 209 -14.48 -29.81 8.59
CA ALA A 209 -14.72 -29.86 7.15
C ALA A 209 -13.40 -29.87 6.35
N VAL A 210 -13.47 -30.43 5.17
CA VAL A 210 -12.45 -30.34 4.12
C VAL A 210 -13.15 -29.88 2.86
N LEU A 211 -12.90 -28.64 2.45
CA LEU A 211 -13.52 -28.00 1.31
C LEU A 211 -12.59 -28.07 0.09
N THR A 212 -13.11 -28.47 -1.05
CA THR A 212 -12.38 -28.66 -2.30
C THR A 212 -13.11 -27.95 -3.45
N PHE A 213 -12.61 -28.07 -4.68
CA PHE A 213 -13.28 -27.53 -5.86
C PHE A 213 -14.71 -28.12 -6.07
N GLU A 214 -15.03 -29.28 -5.51
CA GLU A 214 -16.36 -29.86 -5.53
C GLU A 214 -17.36 -29.16 -4.60
N ASP A 215 -16.85 -28.50 -3.56
CA ASP A 215 -17.67 -27.79 -2.55
C ASP A 215 -17.86 -26.32 -2.87
N ALA A 216 -17.02 -25.76 -3.77
CA ALA A 216 -16.96 -24.36 -4.11
C ALA A 216 -17.92 -23.96 -5.25
N PRO A 217 -18.39 -22.72 -5.29
CA PRO A 217 -19.13 -22.20 -6.45
C PRO A 217 -18.30 -22.27 -7.74
N HIS A 218 -18.98 -22.54 -8.85
CA HIS A 218 -18.33 -22.59 -10.19
C HIS A 218 -18.13 -21.21 -10.82
N ALA A 219 -18.56 -20.13 -10.17
CA ALA A 219 -18.43 -18.76 -10.66
C ALA A 219 -16.96 -18.42 -10.92
N LEU A 220 -16.71 -17.81 -12.08
CA LEU A 220 -15.43 -17.17 -12.39
C LEU A 220 -15.47 -15.73 -11.93
N PHE A 221 -14.38 -15.26 -11.35
CA PHE A 221 -14.22 -13.89 -10.92
C PHE A 221 -12.78 -13.40 -11.13
N SER A 222 -12.56 -12.12 -10.97
CA SER A 222 -11.21 -11.55 -10.83
C SER A 222 -10.87 -11.38 -9.36
N THR A 223 -9.61 -11.58 -8.97
CA THR A 223 -9.12 -11.15 -7.65
C THR A 223 -8.94 -9.64 -7.56
N ALA A 224 -8.74 -8.95 -8.69
CA ALA A 224 -8.74 -7.48 -8.76
C ALA A 224 -10.10 -6.89 -8.35
N ARG A 225 -10.06 -5.68 -7.81
CA ARG A 225 -11.24 -4.95 -7.34
C ARG A 225 -11.21 -3.52 -7.86
N HIS A 226 -12.03 -3.26 -8.88
CA HIS A 226 -12.29 -1.92 -9.40
C HIS A 226 -13.78 -1.61 -9.40
N GLU A 227 -14.17 -0.34 -9.41
CA GLU A 227 -15.57 0.07 -9.50
C GLU A 227 -16.18 -0.43 -10.81
N LYS A 228 -15.47 -0.21 -11.92
CA LYS A 228 -15.79 -0.76 -13.22
C LYS A 228 -14.77 -1.83 -13.60
N ALA A 229 -15.18 -3.08 -13.58
CA ALA A 229 -14.30 -4.24 -13.74
C ALA A 229 -14.05 -4.62 -15.22
N TRP A 230 -14.15 -3.70 -16.17
CA TRP A 230 -14.06 -3.99 -17.60
C TRP A 230 -12.66 -4.47 -18.07
N MET A 231 -11.62 -4.19 -17.27
CA MET A 231 -10.27 -4.70 -17.51
C MET A 231 -9.86 -5.84 -16.58
N ASP A 232 -10.68 -6.21 -15.60
CA ASP A 232 -10.35 -7.23 -14.61
C ASP A 232 -10.70 -8.62 -15.16
N PRO A 233 -9.73 -9.51 -15.49
CA PRO A 233 -10.03 -10.78 -16.11
C PRO A 233 -10.74 -11.74 -15.16
N ASN A 234 -11.84 -12.35 -15.62
CA ASN A 234 -12.55 -13.42 -14.91
C ASN A 234 -11.86 -14.77 -15.17
N ASP A 235 -10.74 -15.00 -14.51
CA ASP A 235 -9.92 -16.19 -14.70
C ASP A 235 -9.72 -17.03 -13.43
N THR A 236 -10.25 -16.56 -12.29
CA THR A 236 -10.07 -17.18 -10.98
C THR A 236 -11.36 -17.89 -10.50
N ARG A 237 -11.21 -18.95 -9.70
CA ARG A 237 -12.27 -19.65 -8.94
C ARG A 237 -11.93 -19.66 -7.45
N VAL A 238 -12.93 -19.82 -6.59
CA VAL A 238 -12.73 -19.98 -5.13
C VAL A 238 -11.77 -21.15 -4.85
N LEU A 239 -12.05 -22.33 -5.41
CA LEU A 239 -11.16 -23.48 -5.50
C LEU A 239 -11.28 -24.04 -6.91
N ASP A 240 -10.16 -24.34 -7.56
CA ASP A 240 -10.12 -24.81 -8.94
C ASP A 240 -9.56 -26.24 -9.01
N ASN A 241 -10.00 -27.00 -9.98
CA ASN A 241 -9.45 -28.32 -10.30
C ASN A 241 -8.21 -28.24 -11.20
N VAL A 242 -7.78 -27.04 -11.59
CA VAL A 242 -6.52 -26.81 -12.30
C VAL A 242 -5.65 -25.86 -11.47
N VAL A 243 -4.46 -26.32 -11.15
CA VAL A 243 -3.44 -25.48 -10.50
C VAL A 243 -2.50 -24.93 -11.55
N ARG A 244 -2.11 -23.65 -11.40
CA ARG A 244 -1.36 -22.88 -12.39
C ARG A 244 -0.07 -22.26 -11.85
N PHE A 245 0.16 -22.39 -10.52
CA PHE A 245 1.43 -21.97 -9.90
C PHE A 245 1.71 -22.75 -8.61
N VAL A 246 2.98 -22.83 -8.22
CA VAL A 246 3.40 -23.44 -6.95
C VAL A 246 2.93 -22.55 -5.80
N GLY A 247 2.14 -23.10 -4.88
CA GLY A 247 1.53 -22.35 -3.78
C GLY A 247 0.05 -22.02 -3.98
N GLN A 248 -0.54 -22.32 -5.14
CA GLN A 248 -1.99 -22.17 -5.35
C GLN A 248 -2.77 -23.04 -4.36
N ARG A 249 -3.85 -22.49 -3.81
CA ARG A 249 -4.76 -23.21 -2.91
C ARG A 249 -5.48 -24.35 -3.63
N VAL A 250 -5.50 -25.53 -3.00
CA VAL A 250 -6.09 -26.77 -3.50
C VAL A 250 -7.30 -27.20 -2.70
N ALA A 251 -7.21 -27.07 -1.38
CA ALA A 251 -8.27 -27.37 -0.43
C ALA A 251 -8.16 -26.50 0.82
N ALA A 252 -9.29 -26.32 1.51
CA ALA A 252 -9.35 -25.65 2.81
C ALA A 252 -9.78 -26.66 3.88
N VAL A 253 -8.95 -26.86 4.90
CA VAL A 253 -9.27 -27.68 6.07
C VAL A 253 -9.74 -26.78 7.21
N VAL A 254 -10.93 -27.05 7.74
CA VAL A 254 -11.57 -26.31 8.80
C VAL A 254 -11.60 -27.16 10.07
N ALA A 255 -11.03 -26.66 11.16
CA ALA A 255 -10.89 -27.42 12.42
C ALA A 255 -11.05 -26.55 13.66
N ASP A 256 -11.24 -27.18 14.84
CA ASP A 256 -11.35 -26.51 16.12
C ASP A 256 -10.06 -25.78 16.54
N THR A 257 -8.91 -26.20 16.02
CA THR A 257 -7.60 -25.59 16.29
C THR A 257 -6.78 -25.44 15.01
N GLU A 258 -5.87 -24.46 15.00
CA GLU A 258 -4.94 -24.24 13.90
C GLU A 258 -4.08 -25.51 13.64
N ALA A 259 -3.59 -26.16 14.70
CA ALA A 259 -2.78 -27.37 14.60
C ALA A 259 -3.55 -28.56 13.97
N ALA A 260 -4.82 -28.74 14.32
CA ALA A 260 -5.66 -29.79 13.70
C ALA A 260 -5.92 -29.49 12.23
N ALA A 261 -6.12 -28.23 11.85
CA ALA A 261 -6.28 -27.83 10.46
C ALA A 261 -5.00 -28.07 9.64
N GLU A 262 -3.82 -27.74 10.19
CA GLU A 262 -2.53 -27.99 9.57
C GLU A 262 -2.26 -29.50 9.38
N GLU A 263 -2.50 -30.31 10.40
CA GLU A 263 -2.35 -31.77 10.28
C GLU A 263 -3.35 -32.34 9.29
N GLY A 264 -4.59 -31.80 9.25
CA GLY A 264 -5.57 -32.14 8.23
C GLY A 264 -5.04 -31.89 6.82
N CYS A 265 -4.41 -30.75 6.56
CA CYS A 265 -3.78 -30.44 5.28
C CYS A 265 -2.68 -31.48 4.92
N ARG A 266 -1.86 -31.90 5.89
CA ARG A 266 -0.80 -32.91 5.65
C ARG A 266 -1.35 -34.30 5.36
N ARG A 267 -2.57 -34.64 5.81
CA ARG A 267 -3.23 -35.92 5.58
C ARG A 267 -3.97 -36.00 4.27
N LEU A 268 -4.18 -34.90 3.57
CA LEU A 268 -4.80 -34.91 2.26
C LEU A 268 -3.90 -35.65 1.25
N ARG A 269 -4.53 -36.46 0.39
CA ARG A 269 -3.88 -37.07 -0.75
C ARG A 269 -4.51 -36.53 -2.02
N VAL A 270 -3.71 -35.82 -2.81
CA VAL A 270 -4.15 -35.21 -4.07
C VAL A 270 -3.50 -35.97 -5.23
N ASP A 271 -4.32 -36.47 -6.14
CA ASP A 271 -3.88 -37.08 -7.40
C ASP A 271 -3.81 -36.02 -8.48
N TYR A 272 -2.59 -35.75 -8.97
CA TYR A 272 -2.32 -34.72 -9.98
C TYR A 272 -1.96 -35.33 -11.33
N GLU A 273 -2.55 -34.81 -12.39
CA GLU A 273 -2.07 -34.93 -13.76
C GLU A 273 -1.19 -33.70 -14.07
N LEU A 274 0.11 -33.91 -14.20
CA LEU A 274 1.03 -32.82 -14.51
C LEU A 274 0.80 -32.30 -15.93
N LEU A 275 0.79 -30.99 -16.06
CA LEU A 275 0.65 -30.26 -17.32
C LEU A 275 1.96 -29.53 -17.64
N PRO A 276 2.26 -29.27 -18.92
CA PRO A 276 3.39 -28.44 -19.28
C PRO A 276 3.29 -27.06 -18.65
N ALA A 277 4.42 -26.54 -18.15
CA ALA A 277 4.50 -25.24 -17.47
C ALA A 277 5.50 -24.31 -18.17
N VAL A 278 5.27 -23.00 -18.07
CA VAL A 278 6.17 -21.95 -18.54
C VAL A 278 6.27 -20.85 -17.49
N VAL A 279 7.49 -20.53 -17.05
CA VAL A 279 7.75 -19.57 -15.97
C VAL A 279 8.31 -18.25 -16.46
N ASP A 280 8.87 -18.23 -17.66
CA ASP A 280 9.44 -17.06 -18.31
C ASP A 280 8.43 -16.39 -19.25
N ALA A 281 8.30 -15.07 -19.18
CA ALA A 281 7.28 -14.33 -19.94
C ALA A 281 7.58 -14.27 -21.46
N ASP A 282 8.85 -14.23 -21.87
CA ASP A 282 9.24 -14.26 -23.28
C ASP A 282 8.89 -15.62 -23.88
N GLN A 283 9.20 -16.69 -23.15
CA GLN A 283 8.84 -18.05 -23.57
C GLN A 283 7.33 -18.25 -23.57
N ALA A 284 6.60 -17.69 -22.61
CA ALA A 284 5.16 -17.84 -22.52
C ALA A 284 4.40 -17.21 -23.70
N THR A 285 4.92 -16.14 -24.27
CA THR A 285 4.33 -15.47 -25.44
C THR A 285 4.82 -16.00 -26.78
N ALA A 286 5.80 -16.92 -26.78
CA ALA A 286 6.36 -17.50 -27.99
C ALA A 286 5.37 -18.46 -28.67
N PRO A 287 5.43 -18.66 -29.99
CA PRO A 287 4.63 -19.66 -30.69
C PRO A 287 4.89 -21.07 -30.16
N GLY A 288 3.82 -21.81 -29.85
CA GLY A 288 3.91 -23.17 -29.33
C GLY A 288 4.16 -23.29 -27.82
N ALA A 289 4.16 -22.19 -27.07
CA ALA A 289 4.25 -22.20 -25.62
C ALA A 289 3.09 -22.98 -24.98
N PRO A 290 3.30 -23.59 -23.81
CA PRO A 290 2.19 -24.17 -23.02
C PRO A 290 1.13 -23.12 -22.72
N VAL A 291 -0.14 -23.45 -22.99
CA VAL A 291 -1.28 -22.53 -22.76
C VAL A 291 -1.81 -22.69 -21.34
N ILE A 292 -1.87 -21.59 -20.61
CA ILE A 292 -2.22 -21.57 -19.17
C ILE A 292 -3.73 -21.45 -18.96
N HIS A 293 -4.42 -20.61 -19.75
CA HIS A 293 -5.84 -20.32 -19.67
C HIS A 293 -6.55 -20.56 -21.01
N GLY A 294 -6.31 -21.71 -21.62
CA GLY A 294 -6.84 -22.04 -22.96
C GLY A 294 -8.35 -22.13 -23.08
N ASP A 295 -9.06 -22.19 -21.96
CA ASP A 295 -10.52 -22.16 -21.86
C ASP A 295 -11.11 -20.74 -21.74
N LYS A 296 -10.27 -19.70 -21.66
CA LYS A 296 -10.70 -18.31 -21.51
C LYS A 296 -10.72 -17.59 -22.85
N THR A 297 -11.61 -16.62 -22.96
CA THR A 297 -11.87 -15.83 -24.16
C THR A 297 -11.97 -14.33 -23.81
N SER A 298 -12.21 -13.49 -24.81
CA SER A 298 -12.50 -12.06 -24.60
C SER A 298 -13.74 -11.80 -23.71
N GLU A 299 -14.68 -12.73 -23.62
CA GLU A 299 -15.81 -12.66 -22.68
C GLU A 299 -15.33 -12.73 -21.22
N HIS A 300 -14.24 -13.41 -20.98
CA HIS A 300 -13.56 -13.46 -19.69
C HIS A 300 -12.56 -12.32 -19.52
N ARG A 301 -12.52 -11.36 -20.45
CA ARG A 301 -11.57 -10.23 -20.48
C ARG A 301 -10.09 -10.68 -20.57
N VAL A 302 -9.85 -11.79 -21.28
CA VAL A 302 -8.51 -12.28 -21.65
C VAL A 302 -8.28 -11.99 -23.13
N LYS A 303 -7.24 -11.25 -23.47
CA LYS A 303 -7.02 -10.72 -24.81
C LYS A 303 -6.68 -11.80 -25.84
N ASN A 304 -5.72 -12.68 -25.52
CA ASN A 304 -5.32 -13.79 -26.39
C ASN A 304 -4.80 -14.96 -25.54
N ALA A 305 -5.71 -15.82 -25.13
CA ALA A 305 -5.38 -16.97 -24.27
C ALA A 305 -4.42 -17.95 -24.95
N ALA A 306 -4.53 -18.14 -26.27
CA ALA A 306 -3.67 -19.06 -27.03
C ALA A 306 -2.17 -18.61 -27.03
N ARG A 307 -1.90 -17.36 -26.76
CA ARG A 307 -0.56 -16.79 -26.62
C ARG A 307 -0.24 -16.36 -25.20
N ASN A 308 -1.03 -16.77 -24.23
CA ASN A 308 -0.90 -16.36 -22.84
C ASN A 308 -0.91 -14.83 -22.62
N ILE A 309 -1.59 -14.06 -23.46
CA ILE A 309 -1.69 -12.62 -23.36
C ILE A 309 -3.01 -12.26 -22.68
N VAL A 310 -2.92 -11.64 -21.50
CA VAL A 310 -4.10 -11.21 -20.75
C VAL A 310 -4.55 -9.81 -21.17
N ALA A 311 -3.61 -8.90 -21.40
CA ALA A 311 -3.87 -7.52 -21.81
C ALA A 311 -2.75 -7.01 -22.73
N GLU A 312 -3.08 -6.01 -23.54
CA GLU A 312 -2.13 -5.31 -24.38
C GLU A 312 -2.51 -3.84 -24.53
N ALA A 313 -1.53 -2.98 -24.78
CA ALA A 313 -1.71 -1.56 -25.01
C ALA A 313 -0.78 -1.12 -26.16
N HIS A 314 -1.37 -0.58 -27.21
CA HIS A 314 -0.67 -0.14 -28.41
C HIS A 314 -1.15 1.22 -28.87
N GLY A 315 -0.24 2.02 -29.40
CA GLY A 315 -0.57 3.31 -29.99
C GLY A 315 0.67 4.09 -30.45
N GLU A 316 0.46 5.00 -31.36
CA GLU A 316 1.50 5.88 -31.89
C GLU A 316 0.92 7.24 -32.26
N PHE A 317 1.61 8.32 -31.86
CA PHE A 317 1.39 9.68 -32.34
C PHE A 317 2.58 10.12 -33.17
N GLY A 318 2.33 10.82 -34.27
CA GLY A 318 3.40 11.24 -35.19
C GLY A 318 4.03 10.08 -35.94
N ASN A 319 5.34 10.16 -36.19
CA ASN A 319 6.14 9.11 -36.80
C ASN A 319 7.45 8.97 -36.01
N VAL A 320 7.46 8.01 -35.09
CA VAL A 320 8.60 7.80 -34.19
C VAL A 320 9.87 7.37 -34.94
N ALA A 321 9.74 6.53 -35.97
CA ALA A 321 10.87 6.01 -36.70
C ALA A 321 11.62 7.13 -37.45
N ASP A 322 10.88 7.97 -38.18
CA ASP A 322 11.48 9.10 -38.91
C ASP A 322 12.04 10.16 -37.97
N ALA A 323 11.36 10.40 -36.83
CA ALA A 323 11.82 11.35 -35.81
C ALA A 323 13.12 10.90 -35.16
N LEU A 324 13.26 9.61 -34.81
CA LEU A 324 14.51 9.03 -34.31
C LEU A 324 15.66 9.15 -35.34
N ALA A 325 15.38 8.84 -36.60
CA ALA A 325 16.39 8.94 -37.66
C ALA A 325 16.89 10.38 -37.90
N ALA A 326 16.05 11.38 -37.62
CA ALA A 326 16.37 12.81 -37.76
C ALA A 326 16.92 13.45 -36.47
N SER A 327 16.98 12.73 -35.34
CA SER A 327 17.45 13.25 -34.07
C SER A 327 18.96 13.52 -34.05
N ALA A 328 19.38 14.54 -33.31
CA ALA A 328 20.79 14.85 -33.08
C ALA A 328 21.47 13.91 -32.08
N ALA A 329 20.67 13.46 -31.10
CA ALA A 329 21.08 12.44 -30.12
C ALA A 329 19.97 11.40 -30.00
N THR A 330 20.36 10.14 -29.86
CA THR A 330 19.42 9.02 -29.65
C THR A 330 19.95 8.08 -28.59
N TYR A 331 19.00 7.46 -27.87
CA TYR A 331 19.30 6.40 -26.91
C TYR A 331 18.30 5.24 -27.08
N GLU A 332 18.81 4.04 -26.99
CA GLU A 332 18.03 2.82 -26.90
C GLU A 332 18.59 1.96 -25.75
N GLY A 333 17.72 1.49 -24.89
CA GLY A 333 18.11 0.63 -23.76
C GLY A 333 16.96 -0.25 -23.27
N THR A 334 17.32 -1.47 -22.84
CA THR A 334 16.37 -2.41 -22.25
C THR A 334 16.60 -2.52 -20.75
N PHE A 335 15.54 -2.26 -19.99
CA PHE A 335 15.55 -2.25 -18.53
C PHE A 335 14.70 -3.38 -17.99
N THR A 336 15.15 -4.00 -16.88
CA THR A 336 14.43 -5.09 -16.23
C THR A 336 14.19 -4.79 -14.77
N THR A 337 12.97 -5.09 -14.33
CA THR A 337 12.59 -4.97 -12.91
C THR A 337 12.14 -6.34 -12.39
N GLN A 338 12.47 -6.61 -11.14
CA GLN A 338 12.20 -7.88 -10.50
C GLN A 338 10.82 -7.92 -9.84
N ARG A 339 10.42 -9.10 -9.37
CA ARG A 339 9.25 -9.33 -8.56
C ARG A 339 9.48 -8.92 -7.11
N VAL A 340 8.59 -8.10 -6.54
CA VAL A 340 8.70 -7.53 -5.20
C VAL A 340 7.43 -7.78 -4.40
N GLN A 341 7.55 -8.18 -3.12
CA GLN A 341 6.45 -8.38 -2.20
C GLN A 341 6.11 -7.09 -1.44
N HIS A 342 4.84 -6.81 -1.21
CA HIS A 342 4.35 -5.66 -0.41
C HIS A 342 4.96 -5.64 0.99
N ALA A 343 5.06 -6.81 1.61
CA ALA A 343 5.63 -7.00 2.92
C ALA A 343 4.94 -6.19 4.04
N ALA A 344 3.62 -5.98 3.91
CA ALA A 344 2.82 -5.49 5.02
C ALA A 344 3.04 -6.40 6.24
N LEU A 345 3.26 -5.80 7.43
CA LEU A 345 3.58 -6.59 8.61
C LEU A 345 2.39 -7.44 9.09
N GLU A 346 1.17 -6.92 9.00
CA GLU A 346 -0.03 -7.74 9.09
C GLU A 346 -0.20 -8.53 7.80
N THR A 347 -0.27 -9.85 7.88
CA THR A 347 -0.52 -10.71 6.72
C THR A 347 -1.97 -10.62 6.26
N HIS A 348 -2.29 -11.13 5.07
CA HIS A 348 -3.68 -11.27 4.64
C HIS A 348 -4.41 -12.25 5.54
N GLY A 349 -5.67 -11.95 5.80
CA GLY A 349 -6.55 -12.83 6.54
C GLY A 349 -7.80 -12.14 7.04
N GLY A 350 -8.63 -12.91 7.71
CA GLY A 350 -9.90 -12.43 8.23
C GLY A 350 -10.64 -13.45 9.07
N LEU A 351 -11.83 -13.04 9.47
CA LEU A 351 -12.82 -13.87 10.14
C LEU A 351 -14.16 -13.75 9.40
N ALA A 352 -14.93 -14.84 9.35
CA ALA A 352 -16.29 -14.80 8.84
C ALA A 352 -17.25 -15.58 9.74
N TRP A 353 -18.48 -15.09 9.86
CA TRP A 353 -19.55 -15.76 10.60
C TRP A 353 -20.92 -15.35 10.07
N ILE A 354 -21.91 -16.18 10.35
CA ILE A 354 -23.31 -15.88 10.08
C ILE A 354 -23.95 -15.46 11.40
N ASP A 355 -24.57 -14.28 11.45
CA ASP A 355 -25.25 -13.79 12.65
C ASP A 355 -26.68 -14.34 12.78
N ALA A 356 -27.35 -13.97 13.87
CA ALA A 356 -28.70 -14.42 14.15
C ALA A 356 -29.76 -13.94 13.13
N GLN A 357 -29.45 -12.93 12.32
CA GLN A 357 -30.26 -12.39 11.24
C GLN A 357 -29.96 -13.06 9.90
N GLY A 358 -29.05 -14.04 9.88
CA GLY A 358 -28.61 -14.77 8.69
C GLY A 358 -27.72 -13.94 7.78
N MET A 359 -27.08 -12.89 8.28
CA MET A 359 -26.13 -12.05 7.55
C MET A 359 -24.74 -12.68 7.61
N LEU A 360 -24.08 -12.81 6.47
CA LEU A 360 -22.67 -13.16 6.38
C LEU A 360 -21.82 -11.94 6.74
N ASN A 361 -21.18 -11.98 7.90
CA ASN A 361 -20.24 -10.97 8.35
C ASN A 361 -18.81 -11.40 8.02
N VAL A 362 -18.03 -10.54 7.36
CA VAL A 362 -16.63 -10.74 7.04
C VAL A 362 -15.81 -9.58 7.58
N ARG A 363 -14.98 -9.86 8.58
CA ARG A 363 -13.95 -8.95 9.07
C ARG A 363 -12.64 -9.29 8.38
N SER A 364 -12.10 -8.40 7.57
CA SER A 364 -10.91 -8.68 6.76
C SER A 364 -9.88 -7.56 6.80
N SER A 365 -8.63 -7.91 6.49
CA SER A 365 -7.55 -6.95 6.29
C SER A 365 -7.60 -6.35 4.87
N THR A 366 -8.76 -5.83 4.45
CA THR A 366 -8.97 -5.32 3.09
C THR A 366 -8.88 -3.79 2.99
N GLN A 367 -8.45 -3.27 1.85
CA GLN A 367 -8.51 -1.85 1.48
C GLN A 367 -9.85 -1.46 0.83
N VAL A 368 -10.69 -2.43 0.46
CA VAL A 368 -11.85 -2.25 -0.42
C VAL A 368 -13.09 -3.00 0.08
N PRO A 369 -13.60 -2.71 1.29
CA PRO A 369 -14.68 -3.49 1.89
C PRO A 369 -15.96 -3.53 1.04
N PHE A 370 -16.33 -2.45 0.37
CA PHE A 370 -17.54 -2.39 -0.45
C PHE A 370 -17.43 -3.23 -1.72
N LEU A 371 -16.27 -3.18 -2.40
CA LEU A 371 -16.04 -4.01 -3.57
C LEU A 371 -15.88 -5.49 -3.21
N THR A 372 -15.33 -5.80 -2.04
CA THR A 372 -15.29 -7.16 -1.50
C THR A 372 -16.69 -7.68 -1.20
N ARG A 373 -17.59 -6.87 -0.61
CA ARG A 373 -19.00 -7.20 -0.43
C ARG A 373 -19.67 -7.55 -1.75
N ARG A 374 -19.51 -6.69 -2.78
CA ARG A 374 -20.05 -6.92 -4.12
C ARG A 374 -19.60 -8.25 -4.70
N ALA A 375 -18.29 -8.54 -4.63
CA ALA A 375 -17.73 -9.77 -5.15
C ALA A 375 -18.24 -11.01 -4.41
N LEU A 376 -18.32 -10.97 -3.08
CA LEU A 376 -18.87 -12.10 -2.30
C LEU A 376 -20.34 -12.31 -2.59
N SER A 377 -21.12 -11.25 -2.77
CA SER A 377 -22.52 -11.33 -3.18
C SER A 377 -22.66 -12.04 -4.53
N GLU A 378 -21.84 -11.65 -5.52
CA GLU A 378 -21.85 -12.25 -6.87
C GLU A 378 -21.38 -13.71 -6.86
N ILE A 379 -20.27 -14.03 -6.16
CA ILE A 379 -19.69 -15.39 -6.12
C ILE A 379 -20.64 -16.39 -5.46
N PHE A 380 -21.33 -16.01 -4.38
CA PHE A 380 -22.16 -16.89 -3.59
C PHE A 380 -23.67 -16.72 -3.82
N ASP A 381 -24.05 -15.90 -4.81
CA ASP A 381 -25.47 -15.59 -5.13
C ASP A 381 -26.25 -15.11 -3.90
N LEU A 382 -25.67 -14.16 -3.17
CA LEU A 382 -26.25 -13.53 -1.96
C LEU A 382 -26.69 -12.12 -2.26
N ALA A 383 -27.84 -11.72 -1.72
CA ALA A 383 -28.23 -10.31 -1.77
C ALA A 383 -27.22 -9.44 -1.03
N PRO A 384 -26.84 -8.25 -1.54
CA PRO A 384 -25.84 -7.40 -0.91
C PRO A 384 -26.13 -7.05 0.56
N GLU A 385 -27.42 -6.96 0.92
CA GLU A 385 -27.91 -6.68 2.29
C GLU A 385 -27.69 -7.87 3.23
N LYS A 386 -27.37 -9.04 2.71
CA LYS A 386 -27.04 -10.25 3.47
C LYS A 386 -25.54 -10.45 3.63
N VAL A 387 -24.73 -9.53 3.13
CA VAL A 387 -23.27 -9.58 3.25
C VAL A 387 -22.77 -8.25 3.85
N ARG A 388 -22.12 -8.34 5.00
CA ARG A 388 -21.40 -7.23 5.63
C ARG A 388 -19.89 -7.51 5.55
N VAL A 389 -19.15 -6.57 5.03
CA VAL A 389 -17.67 -6.58 5.03
C VAL A 389 -17.19 -5.34 5.78
N PHE A 390 -16.27 -5.53 6.70
CA PHE A 390 -15.66 -4.42 7.41
C PHE A 390 -14.21 -4.70 7.77
N CYS A 391 -13.44 -3.65 7.93
CA CYS A 391 -12.11 -3.72 8.49
C CYS A 391 -11.99 -2.80 9.70
N GLU A 392 -11.22 -3.27 10.66
CA GLU A 392 -10.69 -2.45 11.73
C GLU A 392 -9.47 -1.68 11.18
N ARG A 393 -8.55 -1.25 12.02
CA ARG A 393 -7.27 -0.73 11.54
C ARG A 393 -6.47 -1.84 10.84
N VAL A 394 -5.97 -1.57 9.64
CA VAL A 394 -5.21 -2.55 8.86
C VAL A 394 -3.70 -2.29 9.00
N GLY A 395 -2.93 -3.34 9.25
CA GLY A 395 -1.49 -3.29 9.50
C GLY A 395 -0.61 -3.18 8.24
N GLY A 396 -0.93 -2.19 7.38
CA GLY A 396 -0.29 -1.95 6.09
C GLY A 396 -1.02 -2.65 4.95
N GLY A 397 -0.99 -2.05 3.75
CA GLY A 397 -1.65 -2.59 2.55
C GLY A 397 -0.81 -2.45 1.28
N PHE A 398 -0.45 -1.21 0.91
CA PHE A 398 0.41 -0.86 -0.23
C PHE A 398 -0.12 -1.32 -1.60
N GLY A 399 -1.44 -1.56 -1.72
CA GLY A 399 -2.11 -2.13 -2.87
C GLY A 399 -2.39 -3.63 -2.76
N GLY A 400 -1.58 -4.41 -2.05
CA GLY A 400 -1.73 -5.87 -1.95
C GLY A 400 -3.01 -6.34 -1.25
N LYS A 401 -3.65 -5.48 -0.45
CA LYS A 401 -4.92 -5.75 0.22
C LYS A 401 -6.13 -5.14 -0.51
N GLN A 402 -5.94 -4.67 -1.73
CA GLN A 402 -7.00 -4.33 -2.68
C GLN A 402 -7.61 -5.60 -3.30
N GLU A 403 -6.85 -6.68 -3.36
CA GLU A 403 -7.21 -7.94 -3.99
C GLU A 403 -7.84 -8.92 -3.02
N MET A 404 -8.66 -9.84 -3.53
CA MET A 404 -9.36 -10.85 -2.72
C MET A 404 -8.62 -12.18 -2.76
N PHE A 405 -7.94 -12.56 -1.66
CA PHE A 405 -7.19 -13.81 -1.54
C PHE A 405 -7.70 -14.76 -0.47
N VAL A 406 -8.49 -14.27 0.47
CA VAL A 406 -8.91 -15.04 1.65
C VAL A 406 -10.41 -14.95 1.92
N GLU A 407 -11.07 -13.88 1.52
CA GLU A 407 -12.45 -13.56 1.89
C GLU A 407 -13.44 -14.55 1.26
N ASP A 408 -13.17 -15.02 0.06
CA ASP A 408 -13.95 -16.04 -0.63
C ASP A 408 -13.87 -17.40 0.06
N ILE A 409 -12.71 -17.81 0.56
CA ILE A 409 -12.52 -19.02 1.37
C ILE A 409 -13.20 -18.89 2.74
N LEU A 410 -13.08 -17.72 3.37
CA LEU A 410 -13.76 -17.42 4.64
C LEU A 410 -15.26 -17.54 4.48
N ALA A 411 -15.83 -16.93 3.43
CA ALA A 411 -17.25 -17.01 3.13
C ALA A 411 -17.70 -18.44 2.86
N LEU A 412 -16.97 -19.18 2.01
CA LEU A 412 -17.25 -20.60 1.73
C LEU A 412 -17.29 -21.43 3.03
N ALA A 413 -16.27 -21.29 3.87
CA ALA A 413 -16.15 -22.06 5.10
C ALA A 413 -17.25 -21.69 6.12
N ALA A 414 -17.57 -20.40 6.29
CA ALA A 414 -18.64 -19.96 7.17
C ALA A 414 -20.02 -20.46 6.71
N LEU A 415 -20.30 -20.38 5.40
CA LEU A 415 -21.57 -20.88 4.82
C LEU A 415 -21.72 -22.41 4.92
N LYS A 416 -20.63 -23.15 4.74
CA LYS A 416 -20.65 -24.62 4.81
C LYS A 416 -20.70 -25.16 6.23
N THR A 417 -20.06 -24.49 7.19
CA THR A 417 -20.00 -24.99 8.59
C THR A 417 -21.08 -24.39 9.50
N GLY A 418 -21.67 -23.24 9.13
CA GLY A 418 -22.57 -22.48 9.99
C GLY A 418 -21.91 -21.95 11.25
N ARG A 419 -20.57 -21.96 11.33
CA ARG A 419 -19.78 -21.53 12.50
C ARG A 419 -18.84 -20.38 12.15
N PRO A 420 -18.43 -19.58 13.13
CA PRO A 420 -17.37 -18.61 12.92
C PRO A 420 -16.07 -19.29 12.48
N VAL A 421 -15.40 -18.69 11.51
CA VAL A 421 -14.15 -19.20 10.94
C VAL A 421 -13.09 -18.10 10.89
N LYS A 422 -11.81 -18.49 11.01
CA LYS A 422 -10.63 -17.63 10.90
C LYS A 422 -9.65 -18.24 9.89
N LEU A 423 -9.15 -17.39 9.00
CA LEU A 423 -8.01 -17.68 8.13
C LEU A 423 -6.98 -16.58 8.28
N GLU A 424 -5.78 -16.92 8.70
CA GLU A 424 -4.63 -16.03 8.79
C GLU A 424 -3.46 -16.67 8.03
N LEU A 425 -2.99 -16.01 6.97
CA LEU A 425 -1.83 -16.50 6.21
C LEU A 425 -0.56 -16.38 7.06
N THR A 426 0.31 -17.37 6.94
CA THR A 426 1.68 -17.27 7.45
C THR A 426 2.48 -16.29 6.61
N ARG A 427 3.64 -15.85 7.09
CA ARG A 427 4.53 -15.00 6.29
C ARG A 427 5.01 -15.69 5.02
N GLU A 428 5.29 -16.98 5.07
CA GLU A 428 5.65 -17.76 3.89
C GLU A 428 4.50 -17.82 2.88
N GLU A 429 3.28 -18.09 3.34
CA GLU A 429 2.08 -18.07 2.49
C GLU A 429 1.84 -16.69 1.86
N GLN A 430 2.17 -15.62 2.57
CA GLN A 430 2.10 -14.26 2.04
C GLN A 430 3.01 -14.07 0.81
N PHE A 431 4.20 -14.69 0.79
CA PHE A 431 5.11 -14.64 -0.35
C PHE A 431 4.69 -15.53 -1.50
N ILE A 432 4.23 -16.74 -1.20
CA ILE A 432 4.00 -17.76 -2.24
C ILE A 432 2.59 -17.79 -2.81
N ALA A 433 1.64 -17.04 -2.24
CA ALA A 433 0.22 -17.20 -2.57
C ALA A 433 -0.59 -15.91 -2.62
N THR A 434 0.03 -14.75 -2.49
CA THR A 434 -0.64 -13.46 -2.71
C THR A 434 -0.01 -12.74 -3.91
N SER A 435 -0.50 -11.53 -4.23
CA SER A 435 0.06 -10.75 -5.33
C SER A 435 1.40 -10.09 -4.99
N THR A 436 2.08 -9.69 -6.04
CA THR A 436 3.41 -9.06 -6.01
C THR A 436 3.44 -7.92 -7.02
N ARG A 437 4.51 -7.10 -7.02
CA ARG A 437 4.77 -6.19 -8.14
C ARG A 437 5.03 -6.99 -9.42
N HIS A 438 4.50 -6.51 -10.54
CA HIS A 438 4.78 -7.08 -11.87
C HIS A 438 6.26 -6.93 -12.23
N PRO A 439 7.01 -8.00 -12.49
CA PRO A 439 8.26 -7.89 -13.20
C PRO A 439 8.00 -7.36 -14.61
N MET A 440 8.84 -6.43 -15.06
CA MET A 440 8.72 -5.89 -16.41
C MET A 440 10.07 -5.85 -17.11
N ARG A 441 10.05 -6.09 -18.42
CA ARG A 441 11.11 -5.74 -19.34
C ARG A 441 10.62 -4.57 -20.17
N VAL A 442 11.34 -3.45 -20.09
CA VAL A 442 10.99 -2.20 -20.75
C VAL A 442 12.13 -1.80 -21.68
N THR A 443 11.90 -1.80 -22.98
CA THR A 443 12.81 -1.21 -23.95
C THR A 443 12.34 0.20 -24.24
N VAL A 444 13.20 1.17 -24.02
CA VAL A 444 12.96 2.58 -24.32
C VAL A 444 13.82 3.02 -25.48
N LYS A 445 13.22 3.77 -26.44
CA LYS A 445 13.95 4.52 -27.48
C LYS A 445 13.57 5.98 -27.34
N ALA A 446 14.56 6.85 -27.28
CA ALA A 446 14.37 8.28 -27.16
C ALA A 446 15.29 9.05 -28.13
N GLY A 447 14.80 10.16 -28.65
CA GLY A 447 15.53 11.06 -29.51
C GLY A 447 15.38 12.50 -29.09
N ALA A 448 16.41 13.31 -29.31
CA ALA A 448 16.38 14.75 -29.08
C ALA A 448 17.10 15.50 -30.19
N ASP A 449 16.72 16.75 -30.43
CA ASP A 449 17.44 17.66 -31.32
C ASP A 449 18.72 18.23 -30.63
N LYS A 450 19.49 19.02 -31.36
CA LYS A 450 20.72 19.64 -30.85
C LYS A 450 20.48 20.59 -29.65
N ASP A 451 19.27 21.11 -29.51
CA ASP A 451 18.88 22.03 -28.42
C ASP A 451 18.28 21.27 -27.23
N GLY A 452 18.28 19.93 -27.28
CA GLY A 452 17.77 19.04 -26.23
C GLY A 452 16.26 18.93 -26.20
N LYS A 453 15.53 19.35 -27.25
CA LYS A 453 14.08 19.09 -27.34
C LYS A 453 13.85 17.66 -27.79
N LEU A 454 12.98 16.94 -27.07
CA LEU A 454 12.58 15.58 -27.44
C LEU A 454 11.89 15.56 -28.78
N THR A 455 12.36 14.70 -29.66
CA THR A 455 11.82 14.47 -31.00
C THR A 455 10.99 13.20 -31.05
N ALA A 456 11.38 12.18 -30.29
CA ALA A 456 10.68 10.89 -30.23
C ALA A 456 10.84 10.22 -28.85
N LEU A 457 9.82 9.45 -28.46
CA LEU A 457 9.85 8.61 -27.28
C LEU A 457 9.00 7.35 -27.52
N GLN A 458 9.64 6.17 -27.42
CA GLN A 458 8.98 4.87 -27.61
C GLN A 458 9.21 3.96 -26.38
N LEU A 459 8.18 3.21 -26.03
CA LEU A 459 8.21 2.14 -25.02
C LEU A 459 7.74 0.82 -25.63
N ASP A 460 8.55 -0.23 -25.46
CA ASP A 460 8.16 -1.62 -25.70
C ASP A 460 8.19 -2.35 -24.35
N VAL A 461 7.04 -2.88 -23.89
CA VAL A 461 6.90 -3.42 -22.54
C VAL A 461 6.38 -4.85 -22.56
N LEU A 462 7.10 -5.75 -21.89
CA LEU A 462 6.61 -7.08 -21.53
C LEU A 462 6.46 -7.16 -20.01
N SER A 463 5.20 -7.29 -19.56
CA SER A 463 4.84 -7.41 -18.15
C SER A 463 4.48 -8.86 -17.81
N ASN A 464 5.06 -9.40 -16.73
CA ASN A 464 4.74 -10.75 -16.25
C ASN A 464 3.70 -10.68 -15.13
N THR A 465 2.46 -11.13 -15.43
CA THR A 465 1.37 -11.14 -14.45
C THR A 465 1.33 -12.39 -13.57
N GLY A 466 2.16 -13.41 -13.86
CA GLY A 466 2.06 -14.70 -13.18
C GLY A 466 0.84 -15.52 -13.67
N ALA A 467 0.34 -16.39 -12.81
CA ALA A 467 -0.67 -17.39 -13.20
C ALA A 467 -2.08 -16.85 -13.38
N TYR A 468 -2.38 -15.65 -12.91
CA TYR A 468 -3.70 -15.01 -13.01
C TYR A 468 -3.57 -13.56 -13.43
N GLY A 469 -4.56 -13.08 -14.19
CA GLY A 469 -4.50 -11.76 -14.80
C GLY A 469 -4.63 -10.60 -13.82
N ASN A 470 -5.50 -10.74 -12.83
CA ASN A 470 -5.61 -9.79 -11.73
C ASN A 470 -5.62 -8.33 -12.23
N HIS A 471 -4.68 -7.49 -11.80
CA HIS A 471 -4.51 -6.08 -12.19
C HIS A 471 -3.67 -5.86 -13.47
N ALA A 472 -3.37 -6.89 -14.26
CA ALA A 472 -2.42 -6.82 -15.37
C ALA A 472 -2.72 -5.71 -16.38
N GLY A 473 -3.98 -5.59 -16.82
CA GLY A 473 -4.42 -4.55 -17.76
C GLY A 473 -4.22 -3.15 -17.20
N PRO A 474 -4.88 -2.80 -16.08
CA PRO A 474 -4.74 -1.47 -15.47
C PRO A 474 -3.30 -1.08 -15.12
N VAL A 475 -2.48 -2.00 -14.59
CA VAL A 475 -1.05 -1.73 -14.30
C VAL A 475 -0.26 -1.39 -15.56
N LEU A 476 -0.55 -2.10 -16.66
CA LEU A 476 0.10 -1.84 -17.95
C LEU A 476 -0.30 -0.46 -18.50
N PHE A 477 -1.58 -0.10 -18.41
CA PHE A 477 -2.10 1.17 -18.86
C PHE A 477 -1.51 2.36 -18.10
N HIS A 478 -1.58 2.32 -16.76
CA HIS A 478 -1.04 3.38 -15.91
C HIS A 478 0.46 3.52 -16.12
N GLY A 479 1.21 2.40 -16.06
CA GLY A 479 2.64 2.40 -16.24
C GLY A 479 3.08 3.06 -17.55
N CYS A 480 2.46 2.68 -18.66
CA CYS A 480 2.81 3.23 -19.97
C CYS A 480 2.23 4.63 -20.22
N GLY A 481 1.00 4.89 -19.75
CA GLY A 481 0.27 6.12 -20.06
C GLY A 481 0.82 7.34 -19.36
N GLU A 482 0.84 7.31 -18.05
CA GLU A 482 1.22 8.47 -17.23
C GLU A 482 2.72 8.77 -17.33
N SER A 483 3.56 7.74 -17.37
CA SER A 483 5.02 7.90 -17.45
C SER A 483 5.48 8.59 -18.75
N ILE A 484 4.83 8.32 -19.87
CA ILE A 484 5.17 8.94 -21.17
C ILE A 484 4.50 10.33 -21.32
N SER A 485 3.39 10.56 -20.62
CA SER A 485 2.61 11.80 -20.77
C SER A 485 3.23 12.99 -20.07
N VAL A 486 4.11 12.79 -19.08
CA VAL A 486 4.80 13.88 -18.38
C VAL A 486 5.78 14.64 -19.30
N TYR A 487 6.20 14.03 -20.41
CA TYR A 487 7.07 14.66 -21.39
C TYR A 487 6.29 15.17 -22.61
N ASN A 488 6.48 16.43 -22.95
CA ASN A 488 5.94 17.06 -24.16
C ASN A 488 6.82 16.66 -25.37
N CYS A 489 6.45 15.56 -26.00
CA CYS A 489 7.15 15.01 -27.16
C CYS A 489 6.15 14.77 -28.29
N PRO A 490 6.42 15.25 -29.54
CA PRO A 490 5.44 15.18 -30.63
C PRO A 490 5.30 13.79 -31.25
N ASN A 491 6.30 12.92 -31.09
CA ASN A 491 6.27 11.56 -31.62
C ASN A 491 6.44 10.56 -30.50
N LYS A 492 5.37 9.86 -30.16
CA LYS A 492 5.32 8.87 -29.06
C LYS A 492 4.76 7.56 -29.54
N LYS A 493 5.34 6.45 -29.06
CA LYS A 493 4.84 5.11 -29.34
C LYS A 493 4.86 4.24 -28.09
N VAL A 494 3.84 3.41 -27.93
CA VAL A 494 3.75 2.37 -26.91
C VAL A 494 3.35 1.06 -27.57
N ASP A 495 4.13 0.01 -27.33
CA ASP A 495 3.82 -1.38 -27.63
C ASP A 495 4.01 -2.21 -26.36
N ALA A 496 2.92 -2.62 -25.73
CA ALA A 496 2.95 -3.21 -24.39
C ALA A 496 2.05 -4.44 -24.28
N VAL A 497 2.57 -5.48 -23.62
CA VAL A 497 1.89 -6.77 -23.44
C VAL A 497 2.02 -7.24 -21.99
N ALA A 498 0.94 -7.74 -21.43
CA ALA A 498 0.92 -8.45 -20.16
C ALA A 498 0.70 -9.95 -20.37
N ALA A 499 1.65 -10.77 -19.90
CA ALA A 499 1.69 -12.20 -20.16
C ALA A 499 1.43 -13.04 -18.91
N TYR A 500 0.66 -14.11 -19.07
CA TYR A 500 0.56 -15.19 -18.07
C TYR A 500 1.84 -16.02 -18.02
N THR A 501 2.21 -16.46 -16.83
CA THR A 501 3.24 -17.49 -16.58
C THR A 501 2.81 -18.40 -15.43
N ASN A 502 3.40 -19.59 -15.30
CA ASN A 502 3.12 -20.50 -14.18
C ASN A 502 3.90 -20.08 -12.89
N THR A 503 3.83 -18.81 -12.54
CA THR A 503 4.46 -18.25 -11.33
C THR A 503 3.42 -17.60 -10.43
N VAL A 504 3.81 -17.25 -9.20
CA VAL A 504 2.95 -16.51 -8.25
C VAL A 504 2.36 -15.26 -8.94
N PRO A 505 1.07 -14.94 -8.74
CA PRO A 505 0.42 -13.81 -9.40
C PRO A 505 1.08 -12.46 -9.08
N ALA A 506 0.98 -11.55 -10.03
CA ALA A 506 1.25 -10.12 -9.79
C ALA A 506 -0.06 -9.34 -9.70
N GLY A 507 -0.03 -8.15 -9.10
CA GLY A 507 -1.21 -7.33 -8.89
C GLY A 507 -0.89 -5.89 -8.54
N ALA A 508 -1.80 -5.24 -7.82
CA ALA A 508 -1.63 -3.84 -7.41
C ALA A 508 -0.48 -3.69 -6.41
N PHE A 509 0.40 -2.74 -6.65
CA PHE A 509 1.47 -2.37 -5.75
C PHE A 509 1.73 -0.87 -5.91
N ARG A 510 1.98 -0.16 -4.79
CA ARG A 510 2.24 1.29 -4.71
C ARG A 510 3.03 1.82 -5.91
N GLY A 511 2.44 2.76 -6.66
CA GLY A 511 2.97 3.29 -7.91
C GLY A 511 2.49 2.61 -9.20
N TYR A 512 1.82 1.46 -9.13
CA TYR A 512 0.95 0.81 -10.12
C TYR A 512 1.48 0.81 -11.57
N GLY A 513 2.69 0.27 -11.78
CA GLY A 513 3.34 0.17 -13.09
C GLY A 513 4.31 1.31 -13.41
N LEU A 514 4.12 2.50 -12.84
CA LEU A 514 4.97 3.66 -13.13
C LEU A 514 6.45 3.46 -12.72
N PRO A 515 6.79 2.90 -11.55
CA PRO A 515 8.21 2.78 -11.18
C PRO A 515 9.05 2.02 -12.22
N GLN A 516 8.45 1.01 -12.87
CA GLN A 516 9.11 0.17 -13.86
C GLN A 516 9.38 0.93 -15.17
N THR A 517 8.39 1.69 -15.65
CA THR A 517 8.50 2.46 -16.89
C THR A 517 9.27 3.76 -16.70
N VAL A 518 9.08 4.45 -15.56
CA VAL A 518 9.85 5.65 -15.18
C VAL A 518 11.34 5.32 -15.07
N PHE A 519 11.71 4.13 -14.58
CA PHE A 519 13.11 3.72 -14.52
C PHE A 519 13.78 3.74 -15.91
N ALA A 520 13.10 3.26 -16.94
CA ALA A 520 13.61 3.27 -18.31
C ALA A 520 13.59 4.67 -18.94
N ILE A 521 12.47 5.39 -18.82
CA ILE A 521 12.30 6.72 -19.43
C ILE A 521 13.30 7.70 -18.86
N GLU A 522 13.40 7.81 -17.54
CA GLU A 522 14.28 8.76 -16.87
C GLU A 522 15.77 8.46 -17.12
N ALA A 523 16.11 7.17 -17.30
CA ALA A 523 17.45 6.79 -17.74
C ALA A 523 17.74 7.24 -19.18
N ALA A 524 16.77 7.12 -20.09
CA ALA A 524 16.92 7.58 -21.47
C ALA A 524 17.06 9.11 -21.55
N ILE A 525 16.28 9.86 -20.80
CA ILE A 525 16.37 11.32 -20.70
C ILE A 525 17.76 11.76 -20.18
N ASP A 526 18.29 11.05 -19.19
CA ASP A 526 19.60 11.31 -18.60
C ASP A 526 20.75 11.02 -19.59
N GLU A 527 20.66 9.94 -20.38
CA GLU A 527 21.62 9.62 -21.41
C GLU A 527 21.61 10.64 -22.57
N LEU A 528 20.44 11.12 -22.99
CA LEU A 528 20.34 12.21 -23.97
C LEU A 528 20.96 13.50 -23.42
N ALA A 529 20.71 13.84 -22.15
CA ALA A 529 21.32 15.00 -21.49
C ALA A 529 22.87 14.89 -21.52
N THR A 530 23.41 13.72 -21.19
CA THR A 530 24.85 13.43 -21.20
C THR A 530 25.43 13.55 -22.60
N GLN A 531 24.80 12.97 -23.63
CA GLN A 531 25.26 13.04 -25.02
C GLN A 531 25.32 14.46 -25.57
N LEU A 532 24.35 15.29 -25.16
CA LEU A 532 24.23 16.67 -25.61
C LEU A 532 25.01 17.68 -24.74
N GLY A 533 25.57 17.24 -23.60
CA GLY A 533 26.23 18.09 -22.62
C GLY A 533 25.29 19.09 -21.95
N ILE A 534 24.01 18.71 -21.78
CA ILE A 534 22.96 19.53 -21.15
C ILE A 534 22.81 19.09 -19.69
N ASP A 535 22.68 20.07 -18.80
CA ASP A 535 22.39 19.81 -17.38
C ASP A 535 21.12 18.96 -17.23
N PRO A 536 21.11 17.91 -16.40
CA PRO A 536 19.97 17.01 -16.25
C PRO A 536 18.67 17.69 -15.80
N PHE A 537 18.73 18.75 -14.97
CA PHE A 537 17.56 19.54 -14.59
C PHE A 537 17.05 20.36 -15.78
N GLU A 538 17.96 20.97 -16.51
CA GLU A 538 17.63 21.78 -17.69
C GLU A 538 17.04 20.91 -18.81
N MET A 539 17.56 19.68 -19.02
CA MET A 539 16.99 18.72 -19.99
C MET A 539 15.52 18.42 -19.67
N ARG A 540 15.19 18.25 -18.40
CA ARG A 540 13.81 18.01 -17.96
C ARG A 540 12.95 19.27 -18.10
N ARG A 541 13.40 20.44 -17.67
CA ARG A 541 12.65 21.70 -17.82
C ARG A 541 12.28 22.03 -19.26
N ARG A 542 13.11 21.68 -20.21
CA ARG A 542 12.84 21.87 -21.65
C ARG A 542 11.71 20.99 -22.16
N ASN A 543 11.50 19.83 -21.57
CA ASN A 543 10.72 18.75 -22.14
C ASN A 543 9.48 18.33 -21.34
N VAL A 544 9.34 18.73 -20.06
CA VAL A 544 8.14 18.41 -19.30
C VAL A 544 6.93 19.20 -19.79
N VAL A 545 5.75 18.61 -19.65
CA VAL A 545 4.48 19.30 -19.91
C VAL A 545 4.30 20.50 -19.00
N LYS A 546 3.62 21.53 -19.49
CA LYS A 546 3.27 22.76 -18.78
C LYS A 546 1.77 22.97 -18.81
N PRO A 547 1.21 23.83 -17.95
CA PRO A 547 -0.21 24.18 -18.02
C PRO A 547 -0.60 24.63 -19.43
N GLY A 548 -1.61 23.98 -20.01
CA GLY A 548 -2.05 24.19 -21.38
C GLY A 548 -1.46 23.21 -22.41
N ASP A 549 -0.38 22.50 -22.08
CA ASP A 549 0.10 21.40 -22.92
C ASP A 549 -0.82 20.18 -22.80
N PRO A 550 -1.04 19.44 -23.89
CA PRO A 550 -1.80 18.21 -23.84
C PRO A 550 -0.98 17.10 -23.16
N MET A 551 -1.60 16.40 -22.22
CA MET A 551 -1.03 15.17 -21.62
C MET A 551 -1.33 13.98 -22.54
N LEU A 552 -0.49 13.78 -23.55
CA LEU A 552 -0.72 12.78 -24.62
C LEU A 552 -0.14 11.42 -24.27
N SER A 553 -1.01 10.40 -24.25
CA SER A 553 -0.64 9.00 -24.22
C SER A 553 -1.08 8.32 -25.53
N PRO A 554 -0.16 7.64 -26.24
CA PRO A 554 -0.46 7.02 -27.53
C PRO A 554 -1.56 5.95 -27.49
N GLN A 555 -1.72 5.31 -26.37
CA GLN A 555 -2.73 4.26 -26.16
C GLN A 555 -4.17 4.78 -25.98
N GLY A 556 -4.39 6.09 -26.06
CA GLY A 556 -5.72 6.70 -26.01
C GLY A 556 -6.46 6.60 -24.69
N TYR A 557 -5.76 6.25 -23.61
CA TYR A 557 -6.38 5.96 -22.34
C TYR A 557 -6.50 7.20 -21.45
N GLY A 558 -7.75 7.50 -21.04
CA GLY A 558 -8.08 8.32 -19.88
C GLY A 558 -7.72 9.80 -19.91
N ALA A 559 -7.25 10.34 -21.04
CA ALA A 559 -6.75 11.72 -21.10
C ALA A 559 -7.84 12.81 -21.18
N SER A 560 -9.09 12.46 -21.50
CA SER A 560 -10.14 13.46 -21.78
C SER A 560 -10.69 14.16 -20.53
N ASP A 561 -10.49 13.59 -19.34
CA ASP A 561 -10.96 14.11 -18.06
C ASP A 561 -9.82 14.52 -17.10
N VAL A 562 -8.57 14.42 -17.55
CA VAL A 562 -7.40 14.85 -16.78
C VAL A 562 -7.13 16.33 -17.02
N LEU A 563 -7.10 17.10 -15.95
CA LEU A 563 -6.90 18.54 -15.96
C LEU A 563 -5.74 18.93 -15.02
N TYR A 564 -5.12 20.07 -15.33
CA TYR A 564 -4.21 20.69 -14.36
C TYR A 564 -5.02 21.47 -13.30
N GLY A 565 -5.47 20.79 -12.25
CA GLY A 565 -6.12 21.46 -11.12
C GLY A 565 -5.17 22.43 -10.41
N SER A 566 -3.90 22.07 -10.37
CA SER A 566 -2.76 22.96 -10.11
C SER A 566 -1.50 22.37 -10.74
N TYR A 567 -0.40 23.15 -10.77
CA TYR A 567 0.86 22.71 -11.35
C TYR A 567 2.03 23.15 -10.45
N GLY A 568 2.81 22.18 -9.99
CA GLY A 568 3.95 22.40 -9.10
C GLY A 568 5.23 21.69 -9.53
N LEU A 569 5.30 21.13 -10.77
CA LEU A 569 6.48 20.38 -11.22
C LEU A 569 7.71 21.28 -11.34
N ASP A 570 7.56 22.53 -11.82
CA ASP A 570 8.61 23.54 -11.87
C ASP A 570 9.19 23.83 -10.48
N GLN A 571 8.31 24.04 -9.48
CA GLN A 571 8.73 24.23 -8.10
C GLN A 571 9.43 22.99 -7.52
N CYS A 572 8.94 21.78 -7.83
CA CYS A 572 9.57 20.55 -7.38
C CYS A 572 10.99 20.40 -7.96
N LEU A 573 11.20 20.73 -9.25
CA LEU A 573 12.52 20.74 -9.89
C LEU A 573 13.45 21.76 -9.21
N ASP A 574 12.96 22.97 -8.96
CA ASP A 574 13.76 24.04 -8.34
C ASP A 574 14.14 23.72 -6.88
N LEU A 575 13.23 23.13 -6.12
CA LEU A 575 13.46 22.73 -4.72
C LEU A 575 14.52 21.63 -4.63
N VAL A 576 14.40 20.59 -5.48
CA VAL A 576 15.39 19.49 -5.52
C VAL A 576 16.73 20.00 -6.01
N GLU A 577 16.77 20.77 -7.09
CA GLU A 577 18.02 21.34 -7.62
C GLU A 577 18.74 22.17 -6.57
N ARG A 578 18.03 23.08 -5.90
CA ARG A 578 18.60 23.92 -4.84
C ARG A 578 19.17 23.06 -3.71
N ALA A 579 18.43 22.06 -3.27
CA ALA A 579 18.88 21.16 -2.22
C ALA A 579 20.09 20.31 -2.66
N MET A 580 20.09 19.77 -3.89
CA MET A 580 21.19 18.95 -4.41
C MET A 580 22.47 19.77 -4.62
N ARG A 581 22.36 21.03 -5.03
CA ARG A 581 23.52 21.93 -5.24
C ARG A 581 24.02 22.60 -3.96
N ALA A 582 23.27 22.50 -2.84
CA ALA A 582 23.75 22.99 -1.56
C ALA A 582 25.04 22.25 -1.15
N GLU A 583 26.02 23.00 -0.60
CA GLU A 583 27.27 22.41 -0.12
C GLU A 583 27.00 21.28 0.86
N ALA A 584 27.51 20.10 0.55
CA ALA A 584 27.52 18.96 1.45
C ALA A 584 28.91 18.84 2.10
N PRO A 585 29.01 18.45 3.38
CA PRO A 585 30.27 18.14 4.01
C PRO A 585 31.03 17.12 3.16
N ASN A 586 32.36 17.29 3.01
CA ASN A 586 33.18 16.27 2.38
C ASN A 586 33.01 14.95 3.17
N PRO A 587 32.53 13.86 2.55
CA PRO A 587 32.25 12.63 3.26
C PRO A 587 33.50 11.90 3.77
N GLY A 588 34.71 12.43 3.47
CA GLY A 588 35.99 11.83 3.89
C GLY A 588 36.25 10.42 3.37
N LEU A 589 35.63 10.08 2.24
CA LEU A 589 35.75 8.75 1.65
C LEU A 589 37.09 8.55 0.92
N SER A 590 37.59 7.32 0.91
CA SER A 590 38.82 6.97 0.16
C SER A 590 38.63 7.14 -1.37
N PRO A 591 39.69 7.23 -2.16
CA PRO A 591 39.64 7.35 -3.64
C PRO A 591 38.96 6.17 -4.35
N GLU A 592 38.67 5.10 -3.63
CA GLU A 592 37.92 3.95 -4.16
C GLU A 592 36.43 4.22 -4.29
N TRP A 593 35.95 5.27 -3.63
CA TRP A 593 34.56 5.69 -3.71
C TRP A 593 34.35 6.73 -4.80
N LEU A 594 33.52 6.39 -5.78
CA LEU A 594 33.10 7.28 -6.86
C LEU A 594 31.79 7.96 -6.44
N ILE A 595 31.75 9.28 -6.55
CA ILE A 595 30.57 10.07 -6.14
C ILE A 595 29.84 10.55 -7.41
N GLY A 596 28.51 10.47 -7.38
CA GLY A 596 27.66 11.00 -8.46
C GLY A 596 26.30 11.43 -7.95
N ASP A 597 25.70 12.32 -8.73
CA ASP A 597 24.37 12.88 -8.52
C ASP A 597 23.39 12.37 -9.58
N GLY A 598 22.15 12.13 -9.18
CA GLY A 598 21.12 11.72 -10.13
C GLY A 598 19.75 12.22 -9.73
N ILE A 599 18.95 12.52 -10.73
CA ILE A 599 17.59 12.99 -10.55
C ILE A 599 16.63 12.20 -11.43
N ALA A 600 15.37 12.15 -11.00
CA ALA A 600 14.27 11.65 -11.79
C ALA A 600 12.96 12.30 -11.35
N LEU A 601 11.99 12.33 -12.25
CA LEU A 601 10.67 12.87 -11.98
C LEU A 601 9.57 11.85 -12.35
N THR A 602 8.38 12.11 -11.84
CA THR A 602 7.17 11.34 -12.18
C THR A 602 5.94 12.22 -12.14
N MET A 603 4.95 11.83 -12.92
CA MET A 603 3.57 12.30 -12.85
C MET A 603 2.67 11.13 -12.51
N ILE A 604 1.61 11.37 -11.77
CA ILE A 604 0.55 10.42 -11.51
C ILE A 604 -0.80 11.13 -11.50
N ASP A 605 -1.81 10.50 -12.06
CA ASP A 605 -3.18 10.97 -11.95
C ASP A 605 -3.69 10.83 -10.51
N THR A 606 -4.47 11.79 -10.04
CA THR A 606 -4.99 11.78 -8.65
C THR A 606 -6.10 10.75 -8.42
N VAL A 607 -6.64 10.16 -9.47
CA VAL A 607 -7.71 9.15 -9.44
C VAL A 607 -7.53 8.21 -10.62
N PRO A 608 -7.73 6.89 -10.47
CA PRO A 608 -7.85 5.98 -11.61
C PRO A 608 -9.00 6.41 -12.53
N PRO A 609 -8.89 6.23 -13.85
CA PRO A 609 -9.98 6.56 -14.76
C PRO A 609 -11.21 5.68 -14.57
N ASP A 610 -12.36 6.15 -15.06
CA ASP A 610 -13.62 5.40 -15.17
C ASP A 610 -14.30 4.93 -13.88
N GLY A 611 -14.24 5.73 -12.84
CA GLY A 611 -15.17 5.51 -11.75
C GLY A 611 -14.52 5.09 -10.46
N HIS A 612 -14.20 6.07 -9.70
CA HIS A 612 -13.98 5.95 -8.28
C HIS A 612 -15.05 6.78 -7.60
N ILE A 613 -15.88 6.20 -6.75
CA ILE A 613 -17.04 6.83 -6.12
C ILE A 613 -16.84 6.77 -4.60
N ALA A 614 -17.22 7.85 -3.93
CA ALA A 614 -17.31 7.88 -2.47
C ALA A 614 -18.52 8.69 -2.03
N ASP A 615 -19.20 8.18 -1.00
CA ASP A 615 -20.28 8.85 -0.28
C ASP A 615 -19.84 9.07 1.18
N SER A 616 -20.25 10.19 1.74
CA SER A 616 -20.04 10.51 3.16
C SER A 616 -21.37 11.01 3.77
N VAL A 617 -21.56 10.69 5.03
CA VAL A 617 -22.70 11.18 5.82
C VAL A 617 -22.15 11.83 7.07
N ILE A 618 -22.68 13.01 7.43
CA ILE A 618 -22.33 13.68 8.68
C ILE A 618 -23.57 14.15 9.40
N ALA A 619 -23.63 13.93 10.69
CA ALA A 619 -24.77 14.29 11.54
C ALA A 619 -24.33 15.00 12.80
N LEU A 620 -25.12 15.97 13.27
CA LEU A 620 -24.96 16.61 14.56
C LEU A 620 -25.55 15.71 15.66
N CYS A 621 -24.75 15.42 16.69
CA CYS A 621 -25.15 14.61 17.85
C CYS A 621 -25.70 15.49 18.99
N ASP A 622 -26.44 14.89 19.92
CA ASP A 622 -27.08 15.59 21.06
C ASP A 622 -26.12 16.36 21.95
N ASP A 623 -24.87 15.91 22.06
CA ASP A 623 -23.82 16.55 22.86
C ASP A 623 -23.07 17.68 22.08
N GLY A 624 -23.50 17.98 20.86
CA GLY A 624 -22.87 18.98 20.00
C GLY A 624 -21.61 18.50 19.31
N SER A 625 -21.29 17.22 19.36
CA SER A 625 -20.28 16.58 18.51
C SER A 625 -20.91 16.17 17.17
N PHE A 626 -20.08 15.70 16.24
CA PHE A 626 -20.54 15.23 14.94
C PHE A 626 -20.16 13.77 14.74
N GLU A 627 -21.04 13.00 14.14
CA GLU A 627 -20.76 11.66 13.65
C GLU A 627 -20.54 11.72 12.14
N LEU A 628 -19.32 11.38 11.70
CA LEU A 628 -18.94 11.31 10.30
C LEU A 628 -18.80 9.84 9.89
N ILE A 629 -19.50 9.44 8.83
CA ILE A 629 -19.45 8.10 8.24
C ILE A 629 -18.79 8.17 6.87
N VAL A 630 -17.72 7.39 6.68
CA VAL A 630 -17.01 7.27 5.40
C VAL A 630 -16.72 5.80 5.10
N GLY A 631 -16.68 5.43 3.81
CA GLY A 631 -16.44 4.04 3.42
C GLY A 631 -14.95 3.66 3.35
N THR A 632 -14.05 4.63 3.25
CA THR A 632 -12.62 4.43 2.98
C THR A 632 -11.89 3.75 4.15
N ALA A 633 -10.91 2.88 3.83
CA ALA A 633 -10.16 2.12 4.83
C ALA A 633 -8.93 2.88 5.36
N GLU A 634 -8.57 2.63 6.64
CA GLU A 634 -7.37 3.14 7.30
C GLU A 634 -6.33 2.03 7.49
N PHE A 635 -5.21 2.12 6.76
CA PHE A 635 -4.11 1.16 6.83
C PHE A 635 -2.73 1.83 7.04
N GLY A 636 -2.73 3.05 7.61
CA GLY A 636 -1.56 3.90 7.83
C GLY A 636 -1.44 5.04 6.80
N ASN A 637 -2.42 5.19 5.94
CA ASN A 637 -2.48 6.23 4.91
C ASN A 637 -2.99 7.59 5.43
N GLY A 638 -3.46 7.67 6.68
CA GLY A 638 -3.88 8.92 7.34
C GLY A 638 -5.29 9.38 7.00
N THR A 639 -6.10 8.57 6.31
CA THR A 639 -7.48 8.93 5.93
C THR A 639 -8.32 9.33 7.13
N SER A 640 -8.23 8.60 8.24
CA SER A 640 -8.98 8.91 9.45
C SER A 640 -8.66 10.29 10.05
N THR A 641 -7.44 10.80 9.88
CA THR A 641 -7.06 12.14 10.31
C THR A 641 -7.60 13.20 9.34
N VAL A 642 -7.36 12.99 8.04
CA VAL A 642 -7.69 13.98 7.00
C VAL A 642 -9.21 14.21 6.91
N HIS A 643 -10.04 13.16 6.98
CA HIS A 643 -11.49 13.33 6.99
C HIS A 643 -11.99 14.16 8.17
N ARG A 644 -11.42 13.95 9.36
CA ARG A 644 -11.74 14.76 10.54
C ARG A 644 -11.29 16.22 10.37
N GLN A 645 -10.12 16.46 9.77
CA GLN A 645 -9.61 17.81 9.50
C GLN A 645 -10.52 18.55 8.51
N ILE A 646 -10.94 17.90 7.41
CA ILE A 646 -11.87 18.46 6.43
C ILE A 646 -13.19 18.85 7.11
N ALA A 647 -13.81 17.91 7.83
CA ALA A 647 -15.09 18.13 8.47
C ALA A 647 -15.01 19.22 9.56
N ALA A 648 -13.97 19.18 10.39
CA ALA A 648 -13.79 20.15 11.47
C ALA A 648 -13.58 21.58 10.92
N THR A 649 -12.84 21.71 9.82
CA THR A 649 -12.63 23.02 9.17
C THR A 649 -13.91 23.55 8.55
N ALA A 650 -14.68 22.74 7.84
CA ALA A 650 -15.92 23.17 7.20
C ALA A 650 -17.03 23.52 8.22
N LEU A 651 -17.02 22.88 9.39
CA LEU A 651 -18.00 23.09 10.46
C LEU A 651 -17.54 24.08 11.54
N ALA A 652 -16.40 24.78 11.35
CA ALA A 652 -15.82 25.71 12.33
C ALA A 652 -15.74 25.10 13.74
N THR A 653 -15.30 23.83 13.83
CA THR A 653 -15.17 23.07 15.08
C THR A 653 -13.77 22.47 15.22
N THR A 654 -13.52 21.76 16.32
CA THR A 654 -12.26 21.06 16.58
C THR A 654 -12.34 19.58 16.16
N VAL A 655 -11.19 18.96 15.83
CA VAL A 655 -11.16 17.56 15.36
C VAL A 655 -11.63 16.53 16.39
N ASP A 656 -11.50 16.80 17.67
CA ASP A 656 -11.96 15.93 18.75
C ASP A 656 -13.49 15.84 18.83
N ARG A 657 -14.22 16.82 18.27
CA ARG A 657 -15.68 16.78 18.14
C ARG A 657 -16.16 15.97 16.94
N ILE A 658 -15.28 15.54 16.02
CA ILE A 658 -15.65 14.69 14.90
C ILE A 658 -15.41 13.22 15.26
N ARG A 659 -16.48 12.47 15.47
CA ARG A 659 -16.45 11.02 15.68
C ARG A 659 -16.53 10.31 14.34
N LEU A 660 -15.48 9.58 13.98
CA LEU A 660 -15.39 8.92 12.68
C LEU A 660 -15.82 7.46 12.78
N LYS A 661 -16.77 7.05 11.93
CA LYS A 661 -17.07 5.65 11.60
C LYS A 661 -16.63 5.39 10.18
N GLN A 662 -15.83 4.36 9.96
CA GLN A 662 -15.27 4.09 8.64
C GLN A 662 -15.16 2.60 8.32
N SER A 663 -15.04 2.28 7.03
CA SER A 663 -14.67 0.94 6.53
C SER A 663 -15.64 -0.18 6.89
N ASP A 664 -16.94 0.11 6.99
CA ASP A 664 -17.99 -0.86 7.35
C ASP A 664 -19.19 -0.70 6.42
N THR A 665 -19.47 -1.73 5.65
CA THR A 665 -20.55 -1.72 4.66
C THR A 665 -21.96 -1.70 5.28
N ALA A 666 -22.09 -1.91 6.59
CA ALA A 666 -23.37 -1.81 7.29
C ALA A 666 -23.72 -0.37 7.68
N ASN A 667 -22.76 0.54 7.76
CA ASN A 667 -22.99 1.92 8.19
C ASN A 667 -23.45 2.85 7.05
N GLY A 668 -23.46 2.40 5.81
CA GLY A 668 -23.72 3.23 4.63
C GLY A 668 -22.46 3.94 4.13
N GLY A 669 -22.61 4.86 3.16
CA GLY A 669 -21.50 5.60 2.58
C GLY A 669 -20.62 4.71 1.70
N HIS A 670 -21.06 4.43 0.46
CA HIS A 670 -20.25 3.66 -0.49
C HIS A 670 -18.88 4.29 -0.69
N ASP A 671 -17.86 3.45 -0.81
CA ASP A 671 -16.51 3.87 -1.21
C ASP A 671 -15.88 2.77 -2.07
N THR A 672 -15.41 3.16 -3.23
CA THR A 672 -14.72 2.21 -4.14
C THR A 672 -13.50 1.60 -3.50
N GLY A 673 -12.85 2.31 -2.58
CA GLY A 673 -11.75 1.79 -1.74
C GLY A 673 -10.55 2.72 -1.67
N ALA A 674 -9.68 2.45 -0.71
CA ALA A 674 -8.47 3.22 -0.48
C ALA A 674 -7.30 2.68 -1.33
N TYR A 675 -7.30 2.98 -2.62
CA TYR A 675 -6.24 2.68 -3.60
C TYR A 675 -6.15 3.79 -4.65
N GLY A 676 -5.13 3.79 -5.51
CA GLY A 676 -4.91 4.84 -6.49
C GLY A 676 -4.79 6.23 -5.86
N SER A 677 -4.36 6.29 -4.61
CA SER A 677 -4.25 7.51 -3.80
C SER A 677 -5.55 8.32 -3.63
N THR A 678 -6.73 7.69 -3.75
CA THR A 678 -8.04 8.34 -3.82
C THR A 678 -8.64 8.71 -2.46
N GLY A 679 -8.14 8.15 -1.36
CA GLY A 679 -8.72 8.33 -0.04
C GLY A 679 -8.84 9.81 0.40
N THR A 680 -7.86 10.64 0.07
CA THR A 680 -7.95 12.09 0.30
C THR A 680 -8.73 12.79 -0.81
N PHE A 681 -8.47 12.46 -2.09
CA PHE A 681 -9.03 13.23 -3.20
C PHE A 681 -10.52 12.93 -3.41
N VAL A 682 -10.92 11.67 -3.54
CA VAL A 682 -12.32 11.30 -3.83
C VAL A 682 -13.16 11.28 -2.55
N ALA A 683 -12.78 10.48 -1.56
CA ALA A 683 -13.52 10.39 -0.31
C ALA A 683 -13.46 11.71 0.50
N GLY A 684 -12.33 12.45 0.40
CA GLY A 684 -12.22 13.78 1.00
C GLY A 684 -13.17 14.81 0.39
N ARG A 685 -13.37 14.78 -0.94
CA ARG A 685 -14.38 15.63 -1.61
C ARG A 685 -15.81 15.30 -1.13
N ALA A 686 -16.14 14.02 -1.00
CA ALA A 686 -17.44 13.61 -0.46
C ALA A 686 -17.61 14.09 0.99
N THR A 687 -16.56 14.00 1.82
CA THR A 687 -16.56 14.51 3.19
C THR A 687 -16.71 16.03 3.24
N GLN A 688 -16.01 16.77 2.37
CA GLN A 688 -16.13 18.21 2.27
C GLN A 688 -17.57 18.61 1.89
N ALA A 689 -18.13 18.00 0.86
CA ALA A 689 -19.50 18.28 0.43
C ALA A 689 -20.52 17.98 1.53
N ALA A 690 -20.39 16.85 2.24
CA ALA A 690 -21.28 16.52 3.37
C ALA A 690 -21.17 17.56 4.49
N ALA A 691 -19.95 17.98 4.86
CA ALA A 691 -19.73 18.93 5.92
C ALA A 691 -20.20 20.35 5.55
N GLU A 692 -19.98 20.80 4.33
CA GLU A 692 -20.47 22.08 3.83
C GLU A 692 -22.00 22.11 3.73
N ASN A 693 -22.62 21.02 3.27
CA ASN A 693 -24.09 20.89 3.26
C ASN A 693 -24.67 20.94 4.68
N LEU A 694 -24.03 20.26 5.64
CA LEU A 694 -24.48 20.32 7.05
C LEU A 694 -24.26 21.71 7.63
N ALA A 695 -23.15 22.38 7.34
CA ALA A 695 -22.89 23.76 7.78
C ALA A 695 -24.03 24.69 7.34
N ALA A 696 -24.41 24.64 6.07
CA ALA A 696 -25.52 25.42 5.55
C ALA A 696 -26.85 25.08 6.23
N GLU A 697 -27.14 23.81 6.53
CA GLU A 697 -28.33 23.39 7.26
C GLU A 697 -28.33 23.90 8.71
N LEU A 698 -27.17 23.85 9.39
CA LEU A 698 -27.00 24.38 10.75
C LEU A 698 -27.22 25.90 10.79
N GLU A 699 -26.66 26.64 9.85
CA GLU A 699 -26.84 28.09 9.72
C GLU A 699 -28.32 28.45 9.48
N ALA A 700 -28.97 27.77 8.55
CA ALA A 700 -30.37 27.96 8.26
C ALA A 700 -31.28 27.63 9.46
N PHE A 701 -30.99 26.53 10.15
CA PHE A 701 -31.73 26.13 11.35
C PHE A 701 -31.52 27.12 12.51
N ALA A 702 -30.27 27.61 12.70
CA ALA A 702 -29.97 28.62 13.72
C ALA A 702 -30.69 29.92 13.45
N ALA A 703 -30.75 30.39 12.19
CA ALA A 703 -31.53 31.56 11.79
C ALA A 703 -33.01 31.43 12.16
N LEU A 704 -33.61 30.28 11.86
CA LEU A 704 -34.99 29.98 12.25
C LEU A 704 -35.18 29.99 13.78
N ALA A 705 -34.30 29.29 14.51
CA ALA A 705 -34.40 29.17 15.98
C ALA A 705 -34.23 30.51 16.69
N LEU A 706 -33.42 31.42 16.14
CA LEU A 706 -33.12 32.73 16.70
C LEU A 706 -34.03 33.84 16.17
N GLY A 707 -34.92 33.54 15.20
CA GLY A 707 -35.77 34.53 14.52
C GLY A 707 -34.93 35.55 13.76
N ALA A 708 -33.87 35.13 13.09
CA ALA A 708 -33.00 35.90 12.24
C ALA A 708 -33.33 35.70 10.76
N ASP A 709 -32.88 36.61 9.90
CA ASP A 709 -33.03 36.45 8.44
C ASP A 709 -32.19 35.26 7.93
N ALA A 710 -32.67 34.61 6.86
CA ALA A 710 -31.94 33.56 6.19
C ALA A 710 -30.59 34.12 5.68
N GLY A 711 -29.50 33.42 5.96
CA GLY A 711 -28.14 33.83 5.60
C GLY A 711 -27.50 34.84 6.57
N ALA A 712 -28.17 35.20 7.68
CA ALA A 712 -27.59 36.08 8.70
C ALA A 712 -26.71 35.36 9.72
N CYS A 713 -26.66 34.04 9.65
CA CYS A 713 -25.86 33.21 10.56
C CYS A 713 -24.64 32.62 9.88
N ALA A 714 -23.59 32.43 10.63
CA ALA A 714 -22.37 31.72 10.26
C ALA A 714 -21.93 30.77 11.38
N LEU A 715 -21.19 29.74 11.05
CA LEU A 715 -20.56 28.89 12.04
C LEU A 715 -19.24 29.50 12.49
N GLU A 716 -19.06 29.60 13.79
CA GLU A 716 -17.84 30.16 14.40
C GLU A 716 -17.62 29.54 15.79
N ASP A 717 -16.41 29.06 16.03
CA ASP A 717 -15.97 28.56 17.33
C ASP A 717 -17.00 27.67 18.04
N ASN A 718 -17.29 26.52 17.42
CA ASN A 718 -18.23 25.49 17.92
C ASN A 718 -19.69 25.97 18.11
N SER A 719 -20.11 26.96 17.37
CA SER A 719 -21.43 27.59 17.52
C SER A 719 -21.95 28.13 16.19
N ALA A 720 -23.27 28.33 16.10
CA ALA A 720 -23.86 29.20 15.10
C ALA A 720 -24.06 30.61 15.67
N VAL A 721 -23.59 31.61 14.96
CA VAL A 721 -23.60 33.01 15.35
C VAL A 721 -24.46 33.81 14.37
N CYS A 722 -25.48 34.50 14.90
CA CYS A 722 -26.38 35.32 14.12
C CYS A 722 -26.41 36.74 14.72
N GLY A 723 -25.57 37.63 14.21
CA GLY A 723 -25.35 38.95 14.80
C GLY A 723 -24.78 38.86 16.20
N ASN A 724 -25.52 39.32 17.21
CA ASN A 724 -25.12 39.25 18.61
C ASN A 724 -25.66 38.01 19.36
N LYS A 725 -26.42 37.12 18.69
CA LYS A 725 -26.95 35.90 19.26
C LYS A 725 -26.05 34.72 18.87
N ARG A 726 -25.88 33.79 19.81
CA ARG A 726 -25.06 32.58 19.60
C ARG A 726 -25.82 31.36 20.16
N LEU A 727 -25.78 30.26 19.39
CA LEU A 727 -26.21 28.95 19.83
C LEU A 727 -25.07 27.95 19.69
N SER A 728 -24.68 27.29 20.78
CA SER A 728 -23.74 26.19 20.68
C SER A 728 -24.34 25.02 19.89
N PHE A 729 -23.51 24.16 19.33
CA PHE A 729 -23.98 22.98 18.59
C PHE A 729 -24.87 22.06 19.46
N ALA A 730 -24.58 21.94 20.77
CA ALA A 730 -25.46 21.20 21.68
C ALA A 730 -26.85 21.87 21.85
N GLN A 731 -26.90 23.20 21.87
CA GLN A 731 -28.19 23.91 21.91
C GLN A 731 -28.95 23.75 20.59
N LEU A 732 -28.28 23.79 19.46
CA LEU A 732 -28.90 23.51 18.15
C LEU A 732 -29.43 22.09 18.07
N ALA A 733 -28.66 21.09 18.50
CA ALA A 733 -29.10 19.70 18.55
C ALA A 733 -30.36 19.52 19.39
N ASN A 734 -30.38 20.14 20.59
CA ASN A 734 -31.57 20.12 21.48
C ASN A 734 -32.78 20.79 20.81
N ALA A 735 -32.61 21.96 20.19
CA ALA A 735 -33.70 22.66 19.52
C ALA A 735 -34.24 21.87 18.32
N ALA A 736 -33.36 21.17 17.58
CA ALA A 736 -33.76 20.30 16.47
C ALA A 736 -34.58 19.09 16.99
N ARG A 737 -34.09 18.45 18.06
CA ARG A 737 -34.77 17.30 18.67
C ARG A 737 -36.16 17.67 19.18
N GLU A 738 -36.34 18.84 19.84
CA GLU A 738 -37.61 19.33 20.27
C GLU A 738 -38.64 19.52 19.13
N GLN A 739 -38.12 19.78 17.89
CA GLN A 739 -38.91 19.86 16.69
C GLN A 739 -39.00 18.53 15.92
N GLY A 740 -38.48 17.42 16.45
CA GLY A 740 -38.47 16.10 15.80
C GLY A 740 -37.57 16.06 14.56
N ARG A 741 -36.55 16.92 14.46
CA ARG A 741 -35.60 16.99 13.32
C ARG A 741 -34.25 16.37 13.70
N THR A 742 -33.67 15.72 12.75
CA THR A 742 -32.25 15.31 12.80
C THR A 742 -31.47 16.18 11.82
N LEU A 743 -30.41 16.85 12.28
CA LEU A 743 -29.54 17.67 11.43
C LEU A 743 -28.43 16.77 10.89
N LEU A 744 -28.54 16.38 9.63
CA LEU A 744 -27.61 15.50 8.92
C LEU A 744 -27.53 15.88 7.46
N ALA A 745 -26.36 15.66 6.86
CA ALA A 745 -26.18 15.90 5.44
C ALA A 745 -25.32 14.80 4.79
N ASN A 746 -25.50 14.66 3.49
CA ASN A 746 -24.77 13.73 2.64
C ASN A 746 -23.87 14.50 1.67
N GLY A 747 -22.78 13.85 1.26
CA GLY A 747 -21.92 14.31 0.20
C GLY A 747 -21.45 13.14 -0.65
N THR A 748 -21.35 13.36 -1.96
CA THR A 748 -20.94 12.35 -2.94
C THR A 748 -19.86 12.90 -3.83
N SER A 749 -18.91 12.05 -4.22
CA SER A 749 -17.89 12.38 -5.21
C SER A 749 -17.78 11.25 -6.24
N ALA A 750 -17.78 11.62 -7.51
CA ALA A 750 -17.67 10.68 -8.63
C ALA A 750 -16.24 10.52 -9.18
N GLY A 751 -15.24 11.14 -8.56
CA GLY A 751 -13.81 11.00 -8.94
C GLY A 751 -13.39 11.79 -10.19
N THR A 752 -14.29 12.31 -11.01
CA THR A 752 -13.97 13.10 -12.20
C THR A 752 -14.44 14.56 -12.06
N PRO A 753 -13.78 15.53 -12.72
CA PRO A 753 -12.51 15.43 -13.42
C PRO A 753 -11.34 15.07 -12.48
N ARG A 754 -10.24 14.57 -13.07
CA ARG A 754 -9.04 14.15 -12.37
C ARG A 754 -7.94 15.21 -12.47
N SER A 755 -7.14 15.39 -11.43
CA SER A 755 -5.95 16.22 -11.45
C SER A 755 -4.69 15.36 -11.58
N VAL A 756 -3.53 15.99 -11.63
CA VAL A 756 -2.22 15.33 -11.67
C VAL A 756 -1.36 15.79 -10.50
N ALA A 757 -0.56 14.88 -9.98
CA ALA A 757 0.46 15.14 -8.97
C ALA A 757 1.85 14.85 -9.53
N PHE A 758 2.86 15.59 -9.05
CA PHE A 758 4.24 15.47 -9.51
C PHE A 758 5.18 15.21 -8.35
N ASN A 759 6.22 14.41 -8.59
CA ASN A 759 7.33 14.26 -7.65
C ASN A 759 8.67 14.30 -8.40
N VAL A 760 9.66 14.90 -7.75
CA VAL A 760 11.05 14.92 -8.22
C VAL A 760 11.94 14.37 -7.10
N GLN A 761 12.75 13.37 -7.41
CA GLN A 761 13.73 12.76 -6.52
C GLN A 761 15.14 13.09 -6.95
N GLY A 762 15.98 13.46 -5.99
CA GLY A 762 17.43 13.61 -6.17
C GLY A 762 18.19 12.70 -5.22
N PHE A 763 19.27 12.09 -5.69
CA PHE A 763 20.25 11.35 -4.89
C PHE A 763 21.66 11.81 -5.16
N ARG A 764 22.48 11.88 -4.10
CA ARG A 764 23.93 11.82 -4.17
C ARG A 764 24.38 10.49 -3.58
N VAL A 765 25.16 9.75 -4.33
CA VAL A 765 25.65 8.43 -3.92
C VAL A 765 27.17 8.36 -3.96
N ALA A 766 27.73 7.45 -3.16
CA ALA A 766 29.08 6.98 -3.31
C ALA A 766 29.06 5.50 -3.63
N VAL A 767 29.79 5.08 -4.65
CA VAL A 767 29.93 3.69 -5.10
C VAL A 767 31.36 3.25 -4.92
N ASN A 768 31.59 2.16 -4.18
CA ASN A 768 32.91 1.59 -4.03
C ASN A 768 33.22 0.74 -5.27
N LYS A 769 34.23 1.14 -6.06
CA LYS A 769 34.61 0.44 -7.27
C LYS A 769 35.18 -0.96 -7.05
N GLY A 770 35.73 -1.23 -5.86
CA GLY A 770 36.33 -2.51 -5.50
C GLY A 770 35.35 -3.52 -4.87
N THR A 771 34.15 -3.09 -4.47
CA THR A 771 33.17 -3.98 -3.82
C THR A 771 31.76 -3.91 -4.40
N GLY A 772 31.43 -2.85 -5.14
CA GLY A 772 30.06 -2.57 -5.58
C GLY A 772 29.15 -2.04 -4.49
N GLU A 773 29.65 -1.75 -3.28
CA GLU A 773 28.87 -1.17 -2.19
C GLU A 773 28.40 0.24 -2.57
N ILE A 774 27.13 0.55 -2.24
CA ILE A 774 26.52 1.85 -2.44
C ILE A 774 26.24 2.50 -1.09
N LYS A 775 26.64 3.77 -0.95
CA LYS A 775 26.23 4.65 0.16
C LYS A 775 25.41 5.80 -0.36
N ILE A 776 24.25 6.04 0.18
CA ILE A 776 23.43 7.21 -0.14
C ILE A 776 23.90 8.35 0.77
N LEU A 777 24.54 9.35 0.17
CA LEU A 777 25.09 10.51 0.88
C LEU A 777 24.04 11.59 1.07
N LYS A 778 23.08 11.68 0.13
CA LYS A 778 21.96 12.63 0.17
C LYS A 778 20.74 12.05 -0.52
N SER A 779 19.57 12.26 0.09
CA SER A 779 18.27 11.92 -0.48
C SER A 779 17.36 13.13 -0.34
N VAL A 780 16.78 13.59 -1.45
CA VAL A 780 15.90 14.77 -1.49
C VAL A 780 14.70 14.45 -2.34
N GLN A 781 13.49 14.69 -1.85
CA GLN A 781 12.30 14.60 -2.66
C GLN A 781 11.41 15.84 -2.50
N ALA A 782 10.96 16.38 -3.62
CA ALA A 782 9.91 17.39 -3.67
C ALA A 782 8.62 16.80 -4.24
N ALA A 783 7.48 17.12 -3.64
CA ALA A 783 6.16 16.63 -4.01
C ALA A 783 5.19 17.79 -4.24
N ASP A 784 4.38 17.71 -5.29
CA ASP A 784 3.22 18.55 -5.52
C ASP A 784 1.98 17.86 -4.95
N ALA A 785 1.65 18.18 -3.72
CA ALA A 785 0.51 17.65 -2.97
C ALA A 785 -0.68 18.63 -2.92
N GLY A 786 -0.67 19.70 -3.74
CA GLY A 786 -1.62 20.79 -3.59
C GLY A 786 -1.48 21.45 -2.23
N ARG A 787 -2.55 21.98 -1.66
CA ARG A 787 -2.57 22.41 -0.27
C ARG A 787 -2.47 21.20 0.64
N VAL A 788 -1.36 21.06 1.32
CA VAL A 788 -1.07 19.89 2.17
C VAL A 788 -2.04 19.81 3.35
N ALA A 789 -2.85 18.78 3.45
CA ALA A 789 -3.87 18.64 4.48
C ALA A 789 -3.29 18.43 5.89
N ASN A 790 -2.24 17.60 5.99
CA ASN A 790 -1.51 17.35 7.23
C ASN A 790 -0.01 17.21 6.91
N PRO A 791 0.80 18.26 7.14
CA PRO A 791 2.20 18.28 6.72
C PRO A 791 3.05 17.16 7.27
N MET A 792 2.90 16.82 8.55
CA MET A 792 3.65 15.75 9.20
C MET A 792 3.31 14.38 8.58
N GLN A 793 2.02 14.05 8.41
CA GLN A 793 1.61 12.77 7.83
C GLN A 793 1.95 12.69 6.34
N CYS A 794 1.84 13.79 5.61
CA CYS A 794 2.22 13.87 4.21
C CYS A 794 3.74 13.65 4.04
N ARG A 795 4.58 14.28 4.89
CA ARG A 795 6.02 14.02 4.97
C ARG A 795 6.29 12.53 5.19
N GLY A 796 5.59 11.91 6.17
CA GLY A 796 5.73 10.49 6.45
C GLY A 796 5.35 9.57 5.27
N GLN A 797 4.39 9.97 4.42
CA GLN A 797 4.06 9.24 3.19
C GLN A 797 5.20 9.32 2.17
N VAL A 798 5.87 10.48 2.04
CA VAL A 798 7.05 10.63 1.17
C VAL A 798 8.20 9.77 1.67
N GLU A 799 8.57 9.90 2.93
CA GLU A 799 9.67 9.14 3.56
C GLU A 799 9.44 7.63 3.47
N GLY A 800 8.22 7.17 3.75
CA GLY A 800 7.85 5.76 3.63
C GLY A 800 7.84 5.25 2.18
N GLY A 801 7.45 6.10 1.21
CA GLY A 801 7.50 5.78 -0.21
C GLY A 801 8.92 5.62 -0.73
N VAL A 802 9.81 6.55 -0.38
CA VAL A 802 11.24 6.49 -0.69
C VAL A 802 11.88 5.26 -0.08
N ALA A 803 11.67 5.01 1.23
CA ALA A 803 12.24 3.85 1.91
C ALA A 803 11.80 2.52 1.29
N GLN A 804 10.52 2.39 0.95
CA GLN A 804 9.99 1.19 0.31
C GLN A 804 10.58 0.99 -1.09
N SER A 805 10.73 2.06 -1.87
CA SER A 805 11.31 1.98 -3.20
C SER A 805 12.82 1.75 -3.17
N LEU A 806 13.55 2.32 -2.19
CA LEU A 806 14.95 2.00 -1.96
C LEU A 806 15.16 0.51 -1.66
N GLY A 807 14.26 -0.09 -0.87
CA GLY A 807 14.26 -1.53 -0.65
C GLY A 807 14.19 -2.33 -1.95
N ALA A 808 13.23 -2.02 -2.80
CA ALA A 808 13.09 -2.65 -4.11
C ALA A 808 14.28 -2.34 -5.06
N THR A 809 14.89 -1.18 -4.93
CA THR A 809 15.99 -0.75 -5.81
C THR A 809 17.34 -1.35 -5.42
N LEU A 810 17.56 -1.65 -4.12
CA LEU A 810 18.87 -2.08 -3.62
C LEU A 810 18.90 -3.54 -3.16
N TYR A 811 17.78 -4.10 -2.63
CA TYR A 811 17.83 -5.34 -1.87
C TYR A 811 16.77 -6.37 -2.27
N GLU A 812 15.51 -5.93 -2.36
CA GLU A 812 14.34 -6.80 -2.39
C GLU A 812 14.15 -7.49 -3.73
N GLU A 813 14.05 -8.79 -3.72
CA GLU A 813 13.80 -9.60 -4.90
C GLU A 813 13.18 -10.94 -4.50
N MET A 814 12.05 -11.28 -5.06
CA MET A 814 11.51 -12.63 -4.96
C MET A 814 12.15 -13.49 -6.03
N VAL A 815 12.96 -14.45 -5.60
CA VAL A 815 13.66 -15.38 -6.49
C VAL A 815 12.76 -16.57 -6.78
N ILE A 816 12.50 -16.81 -8.06
CA ILE A 816 11.69 -17.96 -8.55
C ILE A 816 12.63 -18.91 -9.30
N ASP A 817 12.60 -20.18 -8.92
CA ASP A 817 13.37 -21.23 -9.60
C ASP A 817 12.73 -21.65 -10.93
N GLU A 818 13.42 -22.50 -11.69
CA GLU A 818 12.94 -23.02 -12.97
C GLU A 818 11.64 -23.83 -12.86
N GLY A 819 11.31 -24.32 -11.66
CA GLY A 819 10.05 -24.99 -11.34
C GLY A 819 8.91 -24.05 -10.94
N GLY A 820 9.11 -22.74 -10.97
CA GLY A 820 8.10 -21.75 -10.59
C GLY A 820 7.94 -21.54 -9.08
N ARG A 821 8.86 -22.06 -8.26
CA ARG A 821 8.82 -21.95 -6.80
C ARG A 821 9.54 -20.70 -6.32
N VAL A 822 8.94 -19.96 -5.38
CA VAL A 822 9.61 -18.91 -4.62
C VAL A 822 10.57 -19.55 -3.61
N ILE A 823 11.87 -19.26 -3.71
CA ILE A 823 12.91 -19.92 -2.90
C ILE A 823 13.36 -19.11 -1.67
N ASN A 824 12.97 -17.83 -1.58
CA ASN A 824 13.33 -16.93 -0.47
C ASN A 824 12.10 -16.26 0.20
N PRO A 825 11.12 -17.04 0.70
CA PRO A 825 9.84 -16.52 1.19
C PRO A 825 9.88 -16.03 2.64
N ARG A 826 10.99 -15.45 3.09
CA ARG A 826 11.19 -14.94 4.46
C ARG A 826 11.89 -13.60 4.45
N PHE A 827 11.62 -12.75 5.45
CA PHE A 827 12.20 -11.42 5.51
C PHE A 827 13.73 -11.41 5.54
N ARG A 828 14.36 -12.36 6.22
CA ARG A 828 15.83 -12.49 6.28
C ARG A 828 16.46 -12.80 4.92
N ASP A 829 15.78 -13.61 4.10
CA ASP A 829 16.28 -14.04 2.79
C ASP A 829 15.88 -13.07 1.68
N TYR A 830 14.84 -12.28 1.94
CA TYR A 830 14.28 -11.26 1.03
C TYR A 830 14.91 -9.88 1.25
N HIS A 831 15.37 -9.59 2.44
CA HIS A 831 16.01 -8.36 2.90
C HIS A 831 15.14 -7.11 2.77
N LEU A 832 14.22 -6.90 3.73
CA LEU A 832 13.54 -5.61 3.88
C LEU A 832 14.51 -4.55 4.45
N PRO A 833 14.42 -3.28 3.99
CA PRO A 833 15.18 -2.19 4.58
C PRO A 833 14.94 -2.05 6.08
N GLN A 834 16.01 -2.01 6.83
CA GLN A 834 16.04 -1.79 8.26
C GLN A 834 16.37 -0.32 8.56
N PHE A 835 16.40 0.04 9.82
CA PHE A 835 16.71 1.42 10.25
C PHE A 835 18.02 1.97 9.64
N ALA A 836 19.07 1.13 9.60
CA ALA A 836 20.38 1.53 9.07
C ALA A 836 20.44 1.65 7.54
N ASP A 837 19.50 1.02 6.82
CA ASP A 837 19.51 0.96 5.35
C ASP A 837 18.81 2.19 4.72
N VAL A 838 18.03 2.93 5.52
CA VAL A 838 17.20 4.02 5.00
C VAL A 838 17.86 5.36 5.31
N PRO A 839 18.25 6.14 4.29
CA PRO A 839 18.81 7.47 4.49
C PRO A 839 17.74 8.44 4.98
N ARG A 840 18.17 9.49 5.64
CA ARG A 840 17.32 10.64 5.94
C ARG A 840 16.98 11.35 4.63
N THR A 841 15.69 11.41 4.28
CA THR A 841 15.22 12.12 3.09
C THR A 841 14.78 13.52 3.44
N GLU A 842 15.34 14.53 2.77
CA GLU A 842 14.84 15.91 2.83
C GLU A 842 13.56 15.99 2.00
N VAL A 843 12.44 16.37 2.61
CA VAL A 843 11.13 16.44 1.96
C VAL A 843 10.70 17.89 1.82
N TYR A 844 10.34 18.26 0.61
CA TYR A 844 9.79 19.56 0.25
C TYR A 844 8.43 19.42 -0.40
N PHE A 845 7.58 20.44 -0.26
CA PHE A 845 6.29 20.53 -0.94
C PHE A 845 6.24 21.76 -1.82
N ALA A 846 5.70 21.61 -3.03
CA ALA A 846 5.37 22.74 -3.88
C ALA A 846 4.23 23.55 -3.24
N ASP A 847 4.30 24.86 -3.34
CA ASP A 847 3.25 25.77 -2.87
C ASP A 847 2.17 25.89 -3.95
N THR A 848 1.22 24.98 -3.91
CA THR A 848 0.11 24.90 -4.87
C THR A 848 -1.22 24.70 -4.15
N SER A 849 -2.32 25.01 -4.84
CA SER A 849 -3.68 24.73 -4.37
C SER A 849 -4.49 24.20 -5.53
N ASP A 850 -4.93 22.95 -5.41
CA ASP A 850 -5.63 22.25 -6.49
C ASP A 850 -7.09 22.64 -6.54
N THR A 851 -7.58 23.03 -7.72
CA THR A 851 -8.98 23.48 -7.90
C THR A 851 -9.98 22.32 -7.91
N LEU A 852 -9.51 21.08 -8.02
CA LEU A 852 -10.34 19.88 -8.10
C LEU A 852 -10.36 19.09 -6.80
N GLY A 853 -9.33 19.20 -5.99
CA GLY A 853 -9.20 18.45 -4.75
C GLY A 853 -9.88 19.11 -3.55
N PRO A 854 -10.14 18.34 -2.47
CA PRO A 854 -10.79 18.86 -1.29
C PRO A 854 -9.93 19.93 -0.63
N MET A 855 -10.48 21.11 -0.39
CA MET A 855 -9.80 22.27 0.20
C MET A 855 -8.45 22.60 -0.46
N GLY A 856 -8.26 22.24 -1.72
CA GLY A 856 -7.04 22.46 -2.49
C GLY A 856 -5.98 21.36 -2.42
N ALA A 857 -6.25 20.22 -1.80
CA ALA A 857 -5.31 19.11 -1.68
C ALA A 857 -5.25 18.26 -2.93
N LYS A 858 -4.09 17.64 -3.17
CA LYS A 858 -3.92 16.52 -4.10
C LYS A 858 -3.64 15.23 -3.34
N SER A 859 -3.95 14.12 -3.95
CA SER A 859 -3.48 12.80 -3.53
C SER A 859 -2.05 12.57 -4.01
N MET A 860 -1.17 12.02 -3.14
CA MET A 860 0.24 11.81 -3.50
C MET A 860 0.90 10.62 -2.79
N SER A 861 0.14 9.67 -2.24
CA SER A 861 0.74 8.58 -1.45
C SER A 861 1.52 7.55 -2.29
N GLU A 862 1.28 7.44 -3.58
CA GLU A 862 1.96 6.52 -4.50
C GLU A 862 3.15 7.17 -5.20
N SER A 863 3.02 8.40 -5.64
CA SER A 863 4.02 9.13 -6.43
C SER A 863 5.42 9.19 -5.79
N PRO A 864 5.59 9.26 -4.45
CA PRO A 864 6.93 9.26 -3.86
C PRO A 864 7.77 8.01 -4.12
N TYR A 865 7.11 6.88 -4.43
CA TYR A 865 7.79 5.63 -4.76
C TYR A 865 8.43 5.66 -6.17
N ASN A 866 7.76 6.33 -7.13
CA ASN A 866 7.97 6.14 -8.55
C ASN A 866 9.35 6.55 -9.08
N PRO A 867 9.93 7.72 -8.72
CA PRO A 867 11.17 8.20 -9.32
C PRO A 867 12.44 7.64 -8.67
N VAL A 868 12.33 6.90 -7.57
CA VAL A 868 13.48 6.54 -6.72
C VAL A 868 14.48 5.65 -7.46
N ALA A 869 14.04 4.57 -8.12
CA ALA A 869 14.93 3.66 -8.84
C ALA A 869 15.65 4.36 -9.99
N ALA A 870 14.95 5.22 -10.71
CA ALA A 870 15.51 6.00 -11.80
C ALA A 870 16.55 7.02 -11.32
N ALA A 871 16.22 7.79 -10.27
CA ALA A 871 17.15 8.78 -9.70
C ALA A 871 18.42 8.13 -9.16
N LEU A 872 18.28 6.97 -8.48
CA LEU A 872 19.44 6.22 -7.99
C LEU A 872 20.26 5.65 -9.14
N GLY A 873 19.63 5.09 -10.18
CA GLY A 873 20.30 4.59 -11.38
C GLY A 873 21.04 5.69 -12.13
N ASN A 874 20.49 6.91 -12.19
CA ASN A 874 21.15 8.08 -12.79
C ASN A 874 22.35 8.54 -11.93
N ALA A 875 22.25 8.52 -10.61
CA ALA A 875 23.37 8.82 -9.72
C ALA A 875 24.52 7.79 -9.85
N LEU A 876 24.18 6.51 -9.98
CA LEU A 876 25.18 5.46 -10.27
C LEU A 876 25.86 5.66 -11.63
N ARG A 877 25.09 6.06 -12.65
CA ARG A 877 25.61 6.37 -13.99
C ARG A 877 26.56 7.56 -13.96
N ASP A 878 26.23 8.61 -13.25
CA ASP A 878 27.09 9.79 -13.08
C ASP A 878 28.39 9.43 -12.35
N ALA A 879 28.29 8.69 -11.23
CA ALA A 879 29.45 8.26 -10.45
C ALA A 879 30.40 7.36 -11.24
N THR A 880 29.88 6.40 -11.99
CA THR A 880 30.68 5.30 -12.56
C THR A 880 30.87 5.40 -14.07
N GLY A 881 30.03 6.16 -14.74
CA GLY A 881 29.94 6.16 -16.21
C GLY A 881 29.39 4.85 -16.79
N ILE A 882 28.73 4.00 -15.97
CA ILE A 882 28.09 2.74 -16.38
C ILE A 882 26.59 2.87 -16.18
N ARG A 883 25.81 2.59 -17.25
CA ARG A 883 24.35 2.51 -17.15
C ARG A 883 23.94 1.12 -16.68
N PHE A 884 23.46 1.04 -15.43
CA PHE A 884 22.88 -0.18 -14.89
C PHE A 884 21.40 -0.25 -15.31
N THR A 885 21.01 -1.36 -15.91
CA THR A 885 19.68 -1.53 -16.53
C THR A 885 18.80 -2.56 -15.84
N SER A 886 19.24 -3.11 -14.71
CA SER A 886 18.48 -4.10 -13.95
C SER A 886 18.51 -3.78 -12.45
N VAL A 887 17.36 -3.71 -11.83
CA VAL A 887 17.23 -3.64 -10.39
C VAL A 887 16.97 -5.04 -9.80
N PRO A 888 17.34 -5.32 -8.54
CA PRO A 888 18.02 -4.44 -7.59
C PRO A 888 19.52 -4.27 -7.87
N PHE A 889 20.05 -3.09 -7.51
CA PHE A 889 21.47 -2.75 -7.63
C PHE A 889 22.29 -3.40 -6.52
N LYS A 890 22.39 -4.71 -6.52
CA LYS A 890 23.16 -5.48 -5.54
C LYS A 890 24.65 -5.45 -5.85
N PRO A 891 25.53 -5.47 -4.84
CA PRO A 891 26.99 -5.47 -5.05
C PRO A 891 27.48 -6.57 -5.97
N ASP A 892 26.94 -7.77 -5.89
CA ASP A 892 27.26 -8.90 -6.78
C ASP A 892 26.92 -8.67 -8.26
N ARG A 893 25.95 -7.78 -8.55
CA ARG A 893 25.57 -7.38 -9.90
C ARG A 893 26.38 -6.19 -10.40
N LEU A 894 26.77 -5.29 -9.52
CA LEU A 894 27.53 -4.10 -9.86
C LEU A 894 29.02 -4.40 -10.00
N PHE A 895 29.57 -5.16 -9.09
CA PHE A 895 31.02 -5.43 -9.00
C PHE A 895 31.62 -5.95 -10.32
N PRO A 896 31.03 -6.92 -11.06
CA PRO A 896 31.62 -7.40 -12.31
C PRO A 896 31.80 -6.27 -13.34
N LEU A 897 30.81 -5.40 -13.48
CA LEU A 897 30.85 -4.28 -14.42
C LEU A 897 31.84 -3.19 -14.00
N LEU A 898 31.92 -2.94 -12.67
CA LEU A 898 32.90 -2.00 -12.13
C LEU A 898 34.33 -2.53 -12.28
N HIS A 899 34.54 -3.82 -12.01
CA HIS A 899 35.84 -4.47 -12.17
C HIS A 899 36.30 -4.48 -13.62
N GLU A 900 35.41 -4.74 -14.58
CA GLU A 900 35.70 -4.65 -15.99
C GLU A 900 36.18 -3.25 -16.40
N LYS A 901 35.54 -2.20 -15.87
CA LYS A 901 35.85 -0.81 -16.23
C LYS A 901 37.07 -0.24 -15.51
N PHE A 902 37.22 -0.51 -14.22
CA PHE A 902 38.22 0.15 -13.37
C PHE A 902 39.42 -0.74 -13.02
N GLY A 903 39.34 -2.03 -13.32
CA GLY A 903 40.34 -3.02 -12.95
C GLY A 903 40.28 -3.42 -11.49
N PRO A 904 41.23 -4.26 -11.02
CA PRO A 904 41.27 -4.74 -9.63
C PRO A 904 41.60 -3.62 -8.63
#